data_d901deaa654b377c26a7e15cf14cd08a
#
_entry.id   d901deaa654b377c26a7e15cf14cd08a
#
_cell.length_a   1.000
_cell.length_b   1.000
_cell.length_c   1.000
_cell.angle_alpha   90.00
_cell.angle_beta   90.00
_cell.angle_gamma   90.00
#
_symmetry.space_group_name_H-M   'P 1'
#
loop_
_entity.id
_entity.type
_entity.pdbx_description
1 polymer ?
#
loop_
_entity_poly.entity_id
_entity_poly.type
_entity_poly.pdbx_seq_one_letter_code
_entity_poly.pdbx_strand_id
1 'polypeptide(L)'
;MDPELLPRVLLPEEEEQQDRRSYRHSFYGLLLTLLALGLCSLTGVALQSGWSPGSLRLVDEILTESKPLWQARLLSSWQAGVEGSAVEGPAAAAAEAGLATEAEPAKSAAAAAVVEADHAAVASEDPRCSEIGKKILKSGGNAVDAGIATVLCMGVVNPMASGIGGGAFILIRAPNGSAEFIDCRETAPAAAHQDMFEGHEEDIRNGGLSVGVPGEIAGLYLAWQRHSRLTWRDLVTPAADMAESGFHVAAYLANSIATYNATILSDPGLSAVFAPGGKLLKKGDTCYRPALAAILKAIAEKGPDVFYRGERARALVKEIQAMGGILTEQDLESFQAQVREVLLGKAFGLDFLMAPPPSSGGAVILQVLKILQGYELPLASAGVLGLHRVVESLKHAFALRMHLGDPAFVNMTDVIQDMLSDEFAARLRSSIHDNITFPPEHYGHPEDESEEDKKRHPHRHQLYAQLDDHGTSHTCVVDQDRMAVSITSTVNGPWGAGRMAVQSGIVLNNEMADFSLPDRPGRIPMPFEPPPAPANFIRAGKRPLSSMAPAIVLQDGQLKAVVGGAGGTVIISAVLQVILHFFCQGYSPFKAIDAPRIHHQFIVQDLDGPATAALKDLDGPAGAALQKLDGRASAGQKRDSAAAVPSRGPGRKLIGAQEAAKLATTEPNFPPPLFGRLTAVSDPRKDGGPAGY
;
A
#
# COMPACT_ATOMS: atom_id res chain seq x y z
N MET A 1 -61.13 14.96 7.56
CA MET A 1 -60.25 16.06 8.04
C MET A 1 -59.11 16.15 7.03
N ASP A 2 -59.04 17.30 6.41
CA ASP A 2 -58.30 17.65 5.22
C ASP A 2 -56.80 17.31 5.24
N PRO A 3 -56.19 16.90 4.11
CA PRO A 3 -54.74 16.82 3.91
C PRO A 3 -54.26 17.99 3.04
N GLU A 4 -54.20 19.17 3.60
CA GLU A 4 -53.46 20.30 3.03
C GLU A 4 -52.71 21.03 4.13
N LEU A 5 -51.37 20.97 4.14
CA LEU A 5 -50.45 21.98 4.62
C LEU A 5 -49.01 21.41 4.74
N LEU A 6 -48.29 21.40 3.61
CA LEU A 6 -46.82 21.40 3.61
C LEU A 6 -46.32 22.46 2.62
N PRO A 7 -45.38 23.32 2.96
CA PRO A 7 -44.92 24.41 2.11
C PRO A 7 -44.05 23.87 0.96
N ARG A 8 -44.36 24.26 -0.27
CA ARG A 8 -43.55 24.08 -1.47
C ARG A 8 -42.32 24.99 -1.34
N VAL A 9 -41.12 24.38 -1.32
CA VAL A 9 -39.87 25.07 -1.58
C VAL A 9 -39.66 25.08 -3.09
N LEU A 10 -39.68 26.26 -3.68
CA LEU A 10 -39.36 26.50 -5.11
C LEU A 10 -37.84 26.47 -5.24
N LEU A 11 -37.31 25.52 -6.00
CA LEU A 11 -35.92 25.53 -6.51
C LEU A 11 -35.90 26.26 -7.88
N PRO A 12 -34.82 26.96 -8.25
CA PRO A 12 -34.73 27.70 -9.52
C PRO A 12 -34.70 26.77 -10.72
N GLU A 13 -35.43 27.12 -11.78
CA GLU A 13 -35.62 26.34 -13.03
C GLU A 13 -34.34 26.06 -13.84
N GLU A 14 -33.21 26.69 -13.53
CA GLU A 14 -31.97 26.53 -14.29
C GLU A 14 -31.18 25.25 -13.92
N GLU A 15 -31.25 24.77 -12.67
CA GLU A 15 -30.56 23.54 -12.22
C GLU A 15 -31.24 22.27 -12.76
N GLU A 16 -32.54 22.25 -12.92
CA GLU A 16 -33.29 21.09 -13.43
C GLU A 16 -33.02 20.81 -14.94
N GLN A 17 -32.63 21.82 -15.71
CA GLN A 17 -32.29 21.64 -17.13
C GLN A 17 -30.88 21.07 -17.35
N GLN A 18 -29.93 21.35 -16.44
CA GLN A 18 -28.55 20.86 -16.54
C GLN A 18 -28.45 19.39 -16.15
N ASP A 19 -29.19 18.98 -15.15
CA ASP A 19 -29.24 17.58 -14.66
C ASP A 19 -29.93 16.65 -15.68
N ARG A 20 -31.03 17.10 -16.30
CA ARG A 20 -31.70 16.35 -17.37
C ARG A 20 -30.86 16.19 -18.66
N ARG A 21 -29.93 17.09 -18.94
CA ARG A 21 -28.99 16.93 -20.05
C ARG A 21 -27.91 15.91 -19.77
N SER A 22 -27.38 15.86 -18.56
CA SER A 22 -26.38 14.87 -18.12
C SER A 22 -26.95 13.44 -18.16
N TYR A 23 -28.16 13.21 -17.63
CA TYR A 23 -28.82 11.90 -17.69
C TYR A 23 -29.17 11.45 -19.11
N ARG A 24 -29.55 12.37 -20.01
CA ARG A 24 -29.79 12.03 -21.40
C ARG A 24 -28.53 11.58 -22.13
N HIS A 25 -27.39 12.22 -21.91
CA HIS A 25 -26.12 11.83 -22.55
C HIS A 25 -25.63 10.46 -22.08
N SER A 26 -25.74 10.15 -20.78
CA SER A 26 -25.40 8.83 -20.23
C SER A 26 -26.35 7.72 -20.73
N PHE A 27 -27.65 8.00 -20.84
CA PHE A 27 -28.62 7.05 -21.32
C PHE A 27 -28.46 6.72 -22.82
N TYR A 28 -28.17 7.72 -23.65
CA TYR A 28 -27.90 7.51 -25.08
C TYR A 28 -26.56 6.80 -25.33
N GLY A 29 -25.52 7.05 -24.49
CA GLY A 29 -24.27 6.31 -24.52
C GLY A 29 -24.45 4.84 -24.22
N LEU A 30 -25.20 4.52 -23.18
CA LEU A 30 -25.52 3.12 -22.80
C LEU A 30 -26.37 2.41 -23.87
N LEU A 31 -27.37 3.09 -24.44
CA LEU A 31 -28.23 2.55 -25.49
C LEU A 31 -27.44 2.25 -26.76
N LEU A 32 -26.51 3.11 -27.16
CA LEU A 32 -25.65 2.89 -28.33
C LEU A 32 -24.66 1.74 -28.12
N THR A 33 -24.14 1.58 -26.88
CA THR A 33 -23.27 0.46 -26.53
C THR A 33 -24.02 -0.87 -26.56
N LEU A 34 -25.25 -0.91 -26.04
CA LEU A 34 -26.12 -2.09 -26.08
C LEU A 34 -26.57 -2.45 -27.52
N LEU A 35 -26.81 -1.45 -28.37
CA LEU A 35 -27.11 -1.66 -29.80
C LEU A 35 -25.88 -2.20 -30.56
N ALA A 36 -24.67 -1.73 -30.24
CA ALA A 36 -23.43 -2.25 -30.85
C ALA A 36 -23.15 -3.70 -30.42
N LEU A 37 -23.37 -4.03 -29.15
CA LEU A 37 -23.25 -5.40 -28.63
C LEU A 37 -24.33 -6.33 -29.20
N GLY A 38 -25.55 -5.83 -29.39
CA GLY A 38 -26.65 -6.57 -30.04
C GLY A 38 -26.36 -6.86 -31.51
N LEU A 39 -25.77 -5.92 -32.25
CA LEU A 39 -25.33 -6.11 -33.64
C LEU A 39 -24.19 -7.11 -33.77
N CYS A 40 -23.21 -7.11 -32.84
CA CYS A 40 -22.15 -8.11 -32.81
C CYS A 40 -22.66 -9.52 -32.51
N SER A 41 -23.68 -9.68 -31.65
CA SER A 41 -24.28 -10.98 -31.38
C SER A 41 -25.17 -11.47 -32.54
N LEU A 42 -25.85 -10.58 -33.25
CA LEU A 42 -26.64 -10.90 -34.44
C LEU A 42 -25.78 -11.34 -35.63
N THR A 43 -24.60 -10.73 -35.81
CA THR A 43 -23.65 -11.18 -36.85
C THR A 43 -23.02 -12.54 -36.50
N GLY A 44 -22.75 -12.83 -35.22
CA GLY A 44 -22.31 -14.13 -34.78
C GLY A 44 -23.35 -15.24 -34.99
N VAL A 45 -24.63 -14.95 -34.75
CA VAL A 45 -25.75 -15.88 -34.98
C VAL A 45 -26.05 -16.07 -36.47
N ALA A 46 -25.91 -15.01 -37.30
CA ALA A 46 -26.11 -15.09 -38.74
C ALA A 46 -25.04 -15.96 -39.44
N LEU A 47 -23.82 -15.98 -38.95
CA LEU A 47 -22.73 -16.85 -39.44
C LEU A 47 -22.97 -18.35 -39.08
N GLN A 48 -23.70 -18.64 -38.01
CA GLN A 48 -24.07 -20.02 -37.64
C GLN A 48 -25.34 -20.56 -38.34
N SER A 49 -26.19 -19.67 -38.87
CA SER A 49 -27.48 -20.02 -39.43
C SER A 49 -27.55 -20.08 -40.97
N GLY A 50 -26.42 -20.04 -41.69
CA GLY A 50 -26.35 -20.36 -43.13
C GLY A 50 -26.98 -19.31 -44.06
N TRP A 51 -26.89 -18.01 -43.75
CA TRP A 51 -27.39 -16.95 -44.62
C TRP A 51 -26.57 -16.83 -45.93
N SER A 52 -27.22 -16.48 -47.01
CA SER A 52 -26.63 -16.41 -48.34
C SER A 52 -25.65 -15.21 -48.49
N PRO A 53 -24.65 -15.32 -49.38
CA PRO A 53 -23.65 -14.25 -49.60
C PRO A 53 -24.23 -12.89 -49.99
N GLY A 54 -25.48 -12.82 -50.45
CA GLY A 54 -26.17 -11.58 -50.81
C GLY A 54 -26.66 -10.76 -49.62
N SER A 55 -26.99 -11.40 -48.51
CA SER A 55 -27.47 -10.72 -47.30
C SER A 55 -26.34 -10.07 -46.51
N LEU A 56 -25.11 -10.56 -46.64
CA LEU A 56 -23.93 -9.98 -46.02
C LEU A 56 -23.42 -8.71 -46.74
N ARG A 57 -23.67 -8.58 -48.05
CA ARG A 57 -23.33 -7.36 -48.82
C ARG A 57 -24.15 -6.14 -48.38
N LEU A 58 -25.43 -6.32 -48.06
CA LEU A 58 -26.30 -5.22 -47.62
C LEU A 58 -25.85 -4.67 -46.24
N VAL A 59 -25.35 -5.51 -45.36
CA VAL A 59 -24.81 -5.10 -44.05
C VAL A 59 -23.49 -4.35 -44.23
N ASP A 60 -22.66 -4.77 -45.18
CA ASP A 60 -21.36 -4.13 -45.48
C ASP A 60 -21.55 -2.76 -46.16
N GLU A 61 -22.55 -2.60 -47.03
CA GLU A 61 -22.94 -1.30 -47.65
C GLU A 61 -23.46 -0.32 -46.61
N ILE A 62 -24.30 -0.75 -45.66
CA ILE A 62 -24.82 0.12 -44.57
C ILE A 62 -23.67 0.56 -43.63
N LEU A 63 -22.72 -0.32 -43.34
CA LEU A 63 -21.56 0.00 -42.50
C LEU A 63 -20.54 0.91 -43.23
N THR A 64 -20.47 0.86 -44.57
CA THR A 64 -19.51 1.64 -45.36
C THR A 64 -20.02 3.05 -45.63
N GLU A 65 -21.33 3.24 -45.85
CA GLU A 65 -21.92 4.56 -46.05
C GLU A 65 -22.00 5.41 -44.76
N SER A 66 -22.00 4.79 -43.57
CA SER A 66 -22.03 5.51 -42.28
C SER A 66 -20.64 5.91 -41.75
N LYS A 67 -19.55 5.39 -42.30
CA LYS A 67 -18.16 5.70 -41.86
C LYS A 67 -17.76 7.20 -41.90
N PRO A 68 -18.15 8.02 -42.88
CA PRO A 68 -17.67 9.41 -42.92
C PRO A 68 -18.26 10.32 -41.82
N LEU A 69 -19.45 10.03 -41.32
CA LEU A 69 -20.17 10.94 -40.41
C LEU A 69 -19.74 10.81 -38.94
N TRP A 70 -19.36 9.63 -38.48
CA TRP A 70 -18.90 9.47 -37.09
C TRP A 70 -17.39 9.73 -36.94
N GLN A 71 -16.56 9.47 -37.96
CA GLN A 71 -15.14 9.84 -37.94
C GLN A 71 -14.95 11.38 -37.99
N ALA A 72 -15.76 12.11 -38.75
CA ALA A 72 -15.73 13.57 -38.78
C ALA A 72 -16.18 14.18 -37.43
N ARG A 73 -17.13 13.56 -36.72
CA ARG A 73 -17.55 14.01 -35.37
C ARG A 73 -16.54 13.68 -34.26
N LEU A 74 -15.82 12.56 -34.33
CA LEU A 74 -14.74 12.25 -33.40
C LEU A 74 -13.53 13.17 -33.56
N LEU A 75 -13.15 13.51 -34.81
CA LEU A 75 -12.07 14.44 -35.08
C LEU A 75 -12.42 15.90 -34.70
N SER A 76 -13.66 16.33 -34.88
CA SER A 76 -14.08 17.68 -34.48
C SER A 76 -14.22 17.85 -32.97
N SER A 77 -14.59 16.79 -32.23
CA SER A 77 -14.60 16.82 -30.76
C SER A 77 -13.18 16.76 -30.17
N TRP A 78 -12.22 16.17 -30.87
CA TRP A 78 -10.81 16.14 -30.49
C TRP A 78 -10.12 17.50 -30.76
N GLN A 79 -10.42 18.17 -31.88
CA GLN A 79 -9.89 19.49 -32.19
C GLN A 79 -10.48 20.61 -31.31
N ALA A 80 -11.75 20.51 -30.92
CA ALA A 80 -12.36 21.48 -30.01
C ALA A 80 -11.86 21.38 -28.55
N GLY A 81 -11.22 20.25 -28.15
CA GLY A 81 -10.58 20.08 -26.84
C GLY A 81 -9.16 20.64 -26.77
N VAL A 82 -8.51 20.90 -27.89
CA VAL A 82 -7.11 21.36 -27.96
C VAL A 82 -7.00 22.90 -28.17
N GLU A 83 -8.05 23.57 -28.67
CA GLU A 83 -8.02 25.02 -28.92
C GLU A 83 -8.55 25.89 -27.75
N GLY A 84 -8.86 25.32 -26.60
CA GLY A 84 -9.52 26.00 -25.48
C GLY A 84 -8.65 26.37 -24.26
N SER A 85 -7.32 26.49 -24.36
CA SER A 85 -6.51 27.03 -23.23
C SER A 85 -5.13 27.55 -23.65
N ALA A 86 -5.11 28.57 -24.50
CA ALA A 86 -3.99 29.48 -24.56
C ALA A 86 -4.36 30.74 -23.74
N VAL A 87 -4.15 30.72 -22.46
CA VAL A 87 -4.10 31.92 -21.61
C VAL A 87 -2.67 32.43 -21.71
N GLU A 88 -2.45 33.48 -22.49
CA GLU A 88 -1.22 34.26 -22.49
C GLU A 88 -1.00 34.82 -21.08
N GLY A 89 -0.05 34.26 -20.34
CA GLY A 89 0.46 34.83 -19.10
C GLY A 89 1.49 35.93 -19.38
N PRO A 90 1.74 36.86 -18.45
CA PRO A 90 2.55 38.08 -18.69
C PRO A 90 4.06 37.81 -18.67
N ALA A 91 4.53 36.80 -19.38
CA ALA A 91 5.96 36.50 -19.51
C ALA A 91 6.62 37.15 -20.75
N ALA A 92 5.86 37.74 -21.64
CA ALA A 92 6.40 38.38 -22.85
C ALA A 92 6.88 39.83 -22.66
N ALA A 93 6.58 40.47 -21.52
CA ALA A 93 6.96 41.88 -21.28
C ALA A 93 8.28 42.04 -20.46
N ALA A 94 8.89 40.94 -20.00
CA ALA A 94 10.13 40.99 -19.19
C ALA A 94 11.43 40.74 -19.98
N ALA A 95 11.33 40.49 -21.28
CA ALA A 95 12.51 40.19 -22.11
C ALA A 95 13.28 41.43 -22.60
N GLU A 96 12.76 42.63 -22.39
CA GLU A 96 13.42 43.88 -22.82
C GLU A 96 14.13 44.66 -21.71
N ALA A 97 14.08 44.19 -20.46
CA ALA A 97 14.80 44.84 -19.34
C ALA A 97 15.93 43.96 -18.83
N GLY A 98 16.99 43.83 -19.56
CA GLY A 98 18.31 43.25 -19.28
C GLY A 98 18.71 42.95 -17.80
N LEU A 99 17.96 42.13 -17.08
CA LEU A 99 18.26 41.59 -15.76
C LEU A 99 18.06 40.07 -15.78
N ALA A 100 19.04 39.39 -16.39
CA ALA A 100 19.21 37.95 -16.17
C ALA A 100 19.76 37.75 -14.75
N THR A 101 18.91 37.61 -13.76
CA THR A 101 19.24 36.90 -12.54
C THR A 101 19.29 35.41 -12.89
N GLU A 102 20.50 34.84 -12.86
CA GLU A 102 20.68 33.39 -12.88
C GLU A 102 19.80 32.79 -11.77
N ALA A 103 18.66 32.19 -12.14
CA ALA A 103 17.91 31.34 -11.22
C ALA A 103 18.81 30.14 -10.90
N GLU A 104 19.23 30.01 -9.66
CA GLU A 104 19.86 28.77 -9.19
C GLU A 104 19.00 27.59 -9.64
N PRO A 105 19.59 26.54 -10.24
CA PRO A 105 18.82 25.35 -10.63
C PRO A 105 18.15 24.82 -9.38
N ALA A 106 16.84 24.67 -9.42
CA ALA A 106 16.06 24.05 -8.35
C ALA A 106 16.80 22.77 -7.93
N LYS A 107 17.28 22.70 -6.68
CA LYS A 107 17.91 21.50 -6.13
C LYS A 107 16.97 20.34 -6.45
N SER A 108 17.45 19.34 -7.20
CA SER A 108 16.60 18.27 -7.69
C SER A 108 15.90 17.62 -6.47
N ALA A 109 14.65 17.22 -6.61
CA ALA A 109 13.90 16.52 -5.56
C ALA A 109 14.69 15.35 -4.96
N ALA A 110 15.56 14.73 -5.77
CA ALA A 110 16.53 13.72 -5.37
C ALA A 110 17.48 14.18 -4.26
N ALA A 111 17.98 15.43 -4.31
CA ALA A 111 18.92 15.93 -3.31
C ALA A 111 18.27 16.19 -1.94
N ALA A 112 16.96 16.45 -1.91
CA ALA A 112 16.20 16.63 -0.66
C ALA A 112 15.79 15.30 -0.01
N ALA A 113 15.76 14.21 -0.78
CA ALA A 113 15.32 12.88 -0.33
C ALA A 113 16.47 12.01 0.22
N VAL A 114 17.72 12.49 0.23
CA VAL A 114 18.90 11.73 0.68
C VAL A 114 19.69 12.53 1.69
N VAL A 115 20.04 11.91 2.81
CA VAL A 115 20.95 12.45 3.82
C VAL A 115 22.02 11.42 4.12
N GLU A 116 23.28 11.84 4.10
CA GLU A 116 24.41 11.08 4.63
C GLU A 116 24.77 11.59 6.03
N ALA A 117 24.98 10.67 6.95
CA ALA A 117 25.23 10.96 8.36
C ALA A 117 26.32 10.05 8.93
N ASP A 118 27.17 10.61 9.80
CA ASP A 118 28.27 9.86 10.39
C ASP A 118 27.84 9.10 11.66
N HIS A 119 26.88 9.63 12.41
CA HIS A 119 26.50 9.10 13.72
C HIS A 119 25.14 8.40 13.71
N ALA A 120 24.09 9.12 13.30
CA ALA A 120 22.73 8.63 13.42
C ALA A 120 21.84 9.17 12.29
N ALA A 121 20.79 8.40 11.93
CA ALA A 121 19.89 8.77 10.85
C ALA A 121 18.45 8.35 11.16
N VAL A 122 17.50 9.19 10.71
CA VAL A 122 16.06 8.99 10.78
C VAL A 122 15.48 9.19 9.39
N ALA A 123 14.62 8.27 8.95
CA ALA A 123 13.85 8.40 7.71
C ALA A 123 12.37 8.20 8.01
N SER A 124 11.54 9.17 7.64
CA SER A 124 10.08 9.13 7.72
C SER A 124 9.44 9.83 6.53
N GLU A 125 8.14 9.77 6.43
CA GLU A 125 7.37 10.38 5.33
C GLU A 125 7.16 11.90 5.50
N ASP A 126 7.70 12.50 6.58
CA ASP A 126 7.67 13.95 6.79
C ASP A 126 9.01 14.45 7.36
N PRO A 127 9.68 15.40 6.70
CA PRO A 127 10.99 15.89 7.13
C PRO A 127 10.97 16.54 8.53
N ARG A 128 9.84 17.09 8.96
CA ARG A 128 9.69 17.69 10.30
C ARG A 128 9.76 16.61 11.38
N CYS A 129 9.17 15.44 11.13
CA CYS A 129 9.19 14.32 12.06
C CYS A 129 10.57 13.67 12.10
N SER A 130 11.24 13.51 10.96
CA SER A 130 12.65 13.08 10.90
C SER A 130 13.56 14.04 11.68
N GLU A 131 13.33 15.35 11.58
CA GLU A 131 14.10 16.35 12.32
C GLU A 131 13.84 16.29 13.84
N ILE A 132 12.59 15.98 14.28
CA ILE A 132 12.28 15.70 15.68
C ILE A 132 13.09 14.49 16.16
N GLY A 133 13.05 13.38 15.43
CA GLY A 133 13.80 12.17 15.77
C GLY A 133 15.31 12.46 15.87
N LYS A 134 15.89 13.23 14.93
CA LYS A 134 17.28 13.68 14.98
C LYS A 134 17.59 14.51 16.23
N LYS A 135 16.70 15.41 16.64
CA LYS A 135 16.87 16.20 17.87
C LYS A 135 16.88 15.30 19.11
N ILE A 136 15.99 14.31 19.17
CA ILE A 136 15.96 13.30 20.24
C ILE A 136 17.30 12.56 20.33
N LEU A 137 17.83 12.07 19.19
CA LEU A 137 19.15 11.42 19.15
C LEU A 137 20.26 12.35 19.66
N LYS A 138 20.29 13.62 19.25
CA LYS A 138 21.26 14.62 19.70
C LYS A 138 21.14 14.95 21.19
N SER A 139 19.95 14.79 21.77
CA SER A 139 19.72 14.99 23.21
C SER A 139 20.13 13.78 24.07
N GLY A 140 20.77 12.76 23.47
CA GLY A 140 21.24 11.56 24.16
C GLY A 140 20.28 10.38 24.13
N GLY A 141 19.17 10.51 23.43
CA GLY A 141 18.25 9.40 23.13
C GLY A 141 18.87 8.35 22.20
N ASN A 142 18.32 7.15 22.20
CA ASN A 142 18.68 6.07 21.28
C ASN A 142 17.68 5.96 20.11
N ALA A 143 17.83 4.93 19.27
CA ALA A 143 16.98 4.72 18.12
C ALA A 143 15.50 4.49 18.50
N VAL A 144 15.21 3.88 19.65
CA VAL A 144 13.84 3.68 20.16
C VAL A 144 13.22 5.02 20.58
N ASP A 145 13.96 5.85 21.33
CA ASP A 145 13.52 7.20 21.71
C ASP A 145 13.14 8.03 20.47
N ALA A 146 14.04 8.06 19.49
CA ALA A 146 13.83 8.82 18.26
C ALA A 146 12.67 8.26 17.44
N GLY A 147 12.52 6.93 17.37
CA GLY A 147 11.43 6.26 16.69
C GLY A 147 10.07 6.63 17.28
N ILE A 148 9.94 6.58 18.61
CA ILE A 148 8.70 6.97 19.33
C ILE A 148 8.31 8.42 19.00
N ALA A 149 9.24 9.36 19.16
CA ALA A 149 8.95 10.77 18.92
C ALA A 149 8.60 11.05 17.43
N THR A 150 9.26 10.35 16.49
CA THR A 150 8.99 10.46 15.06
C THR A 150 7.59 9.93 14.72
N VAL A 151 7.21 8.74 15.22
CA VAL A 151 5.90 8.13 14.96
C VAL A 151 4.76 8.97 15.53
N LEU A 152 4.89 9.46 16.77
CA LEU A 152 3.88 10.36 17.35
C LEU A 152 3.73 11.66 16.53
N CYS A 153 4.82 12.21 16.01
CA CYS A 153 4.79 13.35 15.09
C CYS A 153 4.06 12.98 13.78
N MET A 154 4.35 11.79 13.20
CA MET A 154 3.68 11.31 11.98
C MET A 154 2.16 11.25 12.17
N GLY A 155 1.67 10.75 13.31
CA GLY A 155 0.24 10.75 13.65
C GLY A 155 -0.38 12.16 13.77
N VAL A 156 0.43 13.19 13.98
CA VAL A 156 -0.03 14.59 13.95
C VAL A 156 -0.12 15.12 12.53
N VAL A 157 0.92 14.93 11.71
CA VAL A 157 1.04 15.58 10.38
C VAL A 157 0.45 14.76 9.23
N ASN A 158 0.34 13.41 9.39
CA ASN A 158 -0.25 12.48 8.42
C ASN A 158 -1.41 11.68 9.03
N PRO A 159 -2.45 12.36 9.57
CA PRO A 159 -3.55 11.70 10.28
C PRO A 159 -4.41 10.78 9.41
N MET A 160 -4.34 10.93 8.09
CA MET A 160 -5.01 10.05 7.14
C MET A 160 -4.34 8.68 7.03
N ALA A 161 -3.15 8.49 7.59
CA ALA A 161 -2.35 7.28 7.43
C ALA A 161 -2.03 6.57 8.75
N SER A 162 -1.78 7.32 9.84
CA SER A 162 -1.37 6.77 11.14
C SER A 162 -1.72 7.68 12.30
N GLY A 163 -1.57 7.18 13.52
CA GLY A 163 -1.75 7.97 14.74
C GLY A 163 -2.32 7.15 15.90
N ILE A 164 -2.44 7.80 17.06
CA ILE A 164 -2.76 7.16 18.34
C ILE A 164 -4.14 6.47 18.40
N GLY A 165 -5.01 6.70 17.41
CA GLY A 165 -6.26 5.96 17.24
C GLY A 165 -6.12 4.62 16.53
N GLY A 166 -4.90 4.22 16.17
CA GLY A 166 -4.57 3.02 15.43
C GLY A 166 -3.59 2.11 16.16
N GLY A 167 -2.77 1.36 15.41
CA GLY A 167 -1.77 0.47 15.94
C GLY A 167 -0.45 0.51 15.17
N ALA A 168 0.49 -0.35 15.58
CA ALA A 168 1.80 -0.39 14.97
C ALA A 168 2.50 -1.74 15.13
N PHE A 169 3.56 -1.95 14.33
CA PHE A 169 4.58 -2.95 14.53
C PHE A 169 5.95 -2.29 14.71
N ILE A 170 6.68 -2.72 15.73
CA ILE A 170 7.99 -2.15 16.08
C ILE A 170 9.02 -3.27 16.09
N LEU A 171 9.94 -3.24 15.13
CA LEU A 171 11.08 -4.17 15.05
C LEU A 171 12.32 -3.47 15.55
N ILE A 172 12.98 -4.04 16.55
CA ILE A 172 14.14 -3.48 17.22
C ILE A 172 15.31 -4.45 17.15
N ARG A 173 16.50 -3.96 16.77
CA ARG A 173 17.77 -4.65 16.91
C ARG A 173 18.68 -3.83 17.82
N ALA A 174 19.01 -4.38 18.97
CA ALA A 174 19.92 -3.76 19.93
C ALA A 174 21.40 -3.83 19.47
N PRO A 175 22.29 -2.99 20.02
CA PRO A 175 23.72 -2.98 19.67
C PRO A 175 24.44 -4.31 19.90
N ASN A 176 24.01 -5.08 20.88
CA ASN A 176 24.54 -6.41 21.20
C ASN A 176 24.11 -7.52 20.21
N GLY A 177 23.30 -7.16 19.20
CA GLY A 177 22.78 -8.10 18.21
C GLY A 177 21.46 -8.78 18.56
N SER A 178 20.96 -8.65 19.80
CA SER A 178 19.62 -9.14 20.15
C SER A 178 18.55 -8.37 19.39
N ALA A 179 17.45 -9.03 19.04
CA ALA A 179 16.33 -8.42 18.36
C ALA A 179 15.02 -8.83 19.00
N GLU A 180 14.05 -7.94 18.97
CA GLU A 180 12.67 -8.20 19.39
C GLU A 180 11.66 -7.47 18.51
N PHE A 181 10.45 -7.98 18.53
CA PHE A 181 9.32 -7.42 17.82
C PHE A 181 8.20 -7.11 18.79
N ILE A 182 7.72 -5.86 18.78
CA ILE A 182 6.56 -5.44 19.56
C ILE A 182 5.36 -5.34 18.65
N ASP A 183 4.38 -6.19 18.92
CA ASP A 183 3.09 -6.25 18.26
C ASP A 183 2.08 -5.43 19.05
N CYS A 184 1.74 -4.28 18.54
CA CYS A 184 0.67 -3.42 19.04
C CYS A 184 -0.41 -3.19 17.97
N ARG A 185 -0.63 -4.21 17.10
CA ARG A 185 -1.75 -4.29 16.19
C ARG A 185 -3.07 -4.21 16.96
N GLU A 186 -4.04 -3.56 16.42
CA GLU A 186 -5.39 -3.45 16.96
C GLU A 186 -6.01 -4.85 17.15
N THR A 187 -6.88 -4.97 18.13
CA THR A 187 -7.67 -6.18 18.34
C THR A 187 -9.15 -5.95 18.06
N ALA A 188 -9.84 -6.96 17.60
CA ALA A 188 -11.30 -6.90 17.53
C ALA A 188 -11.88 -6.71 18.94
N PRO A 189 -12.89 -5.85 19.14
CA PRO A 189 -13.57 -5.69 20.43
C PRO A 189 -14.14 -7.01 20.97
N ALA A 190 -14.33 -7.13 22.28
CA ALA A 190 -14.87 -8.35 22.91
C ALA A 190 -16.27 -8.74 22.43
N ALA A 191 -17.06 -7.78 21.94
CA ALA A 191 -18.37 -8.02 21.37
C ALA A 191 -18.33 -8.43 19.89
N ALA A 192 -17.16 -8.45 19.24
CA ALA A 192 -17.02 -8.81 17.83
C ALA A 192 -17.25 -10.30 17.60
N HIS A 193 -17.92 -10.63 16.49
CA HIS A 193 -18.18 -12.01 16.05
C HIS A 193 -18.10 -12.08 14.53
N GLN A 194 -17.93 -13.30 14.00
CA GLN A 194 -17.63 -13.56 12.61
C GLN A 194 -18.62 -12.92 11.63
N ASP A 195 -19.90 -12.95 11.97
CA ASP A 195 -21.01 -12.54 11.10
C ASP A 195 -21.53 -11.13 11.44
N MET A 196 -20.75 -10.33 12.20
CA MET A 196 -21.19 -9.02 12.69
C MET A 196 -21.45 -7.97 11.59
N PHE A 197 -20.97 -8.20 10.39
CA PHE A 197 -21.20 -7.32 9.23
C PHE A 197 -22.21 -7.91 8.23
N GLU A 198 -22.91 -9.00 8.56
CA GLU A 198 -23.89 -9.60 7.66
C GLU A 198 -25.04 -8.62 7.37
N GLY A 199 -25.24 -8.33 6.05
CA GLY A 199 -26.27 -7.40 5.58
C GLY A 199 -25.91 -5.92 5.61
N HIS A 200 -24.71 -5.57 6.10
CA HIS A 200 -24.18 -4.20 6.11
C HIS A 200 -22.64 -4.18 5.99
N GLU A 201 -22.13 -4.88 4.98
CA GLU A 201 -20.69 -5.10 4.77
C GLU A 201 -19.87 -3.82 4.57
N GLU A 202 -20.51 -2.76 4.10
CA GLU A 202 -19.85 -1.47 3.90
C GLU A 202 -19.41 -0.84 5.24
N ASP A 203 -20.09 -1.20 6.34
CA ASP A 203 -19.78 -0.71 7.68
C ASP A 203 -18.42 -1.24 8.20
N ILE A 204 -17.84 -2.29 7.57
CA ILE A 204 -16.50 -2.76 7.92
C ILE A 204 -15.42 -1.73 7.58
N ARG A 205 -15.69 -0.84 6.62
CA ARG A 205 -14.73 0.20 6.19
C ARG A 205 -14.97 1.56 6.84
N ASN A 206 -16.20 1.86 7.26
CA ASN A 206 -16.59 3.19 7.72
C ASN A 206 -17.43 3.14 8.99
N GLY A 207 -17.34 4.18 9.81
CA GLY A 207 -18.16 4.32 11.00
C GLY A 207 -17.61 3.60 12.23
N GLY A 208 -18.33 3.68 13.36
CA GLY A 208 -17.86 3.17 14.65
C GLY A 208 -17.69 1.67 14.72
N LEU A 209 -18.44 0.90 13.90
CA LEU A 209 -18.39 -0.56 13.90
C LEU A 209 -17.09 -1.11 13.30
N SER A 210 -16.43 -0.33 12.43
CA SER A 210 -15.13 -0.69 11.84
C SER A 210 -13.94 -0.50 12.77
N VAL A 211 -14.13 0.10 13.95
CA VAL A 211 -13.04 0.48 14.87
C VAL A 211 -12.55 -0.72 15.67
N GLY A 212 -11.29 -1.10 15.48
CA GLY A 212 -10.55 -2.01 16.36
C GLY A 212 -10.04 -1.29 17.61
N VAL A 213 -9.70 -2.07 18.66
CA VAL A 213 -9.12 -1.53 19.90
C VAL A 213 -7.73 -0.94 19.62
N PRO A 214 -7.51 0.38 19.81
CA PRO A 214 -6.25 1.02 19.45
C PRO A 214 -5.06 0.53 20.27
N GLY A 215 -3.92 0.29 19.62
CA GLY A 215 -2.74 -0.29 20.24
C GLY A 215 -1.47 0.56 20.22
N GLU A 216 -1.38 1.62 19.39
CA GLU A 216 -0.13 2.37 19.16
C GLU A 216 0.50 2.89 20.46
N ILE A 217 -0.27 3.56 21.32
CA ILE A 217 0.27 4.12 22.57
C ILE A 217 0.79 3.03 23.51
N ALA A 218 0.09 1.90 23.62
CA ALA A 218 0.54 0.78 24.46
C ALA A 218 1.86 0.18 23.96
N GLY A 219 2.00 0.03 22.63
CA GLY A 219 3.24 -0.49 22.03
C GLY A 219 4.41 0.46 22.16
N LEU A 220 4.20 1.75 21.85
CA LEU A 220 5.24 2.77 22.02
C LEU A 220 5.69 2.89 23.48
N TYR A 221 4.76 2.80 24.42
CA TYR A 221 5.10 2.83 25.85
C TYR A 221 5.85 1.57 26.29
N LEU A 222 5.47 0.39 25.79
CA LEU A 222 6.20 -0.85 26.03
C LEU A 222 7.63 -0.79 25.47
N ALA A 223 7.82 -0.25 24.27
CA ALA A 223 9.14 0.00 23.68
C ALA A 223 9.97 0.95 24.55
N TRP A 224 9.34 2.04 25.02
CA TRP A 224 9.96 2.98 25.94
C TRP A 224 10.42 2.30 27.25
N GLN A 225 9.57 1.54 27.91
CA GLN A 225 9.90 0.85 29.15
C GLN A 225 11.10 -0.12 29.01
N ARG A 226 11.26 -0.72 27.84
CA ARG A 226 12.28 -1.75 27.59
C ARG A 226 13.63 -1.20 27.15
N HIS A 227 13.64 -0.10 26.40
CA HIS A 227 14.84 0.32 25.66
C HIS A 227 15.20 1.79 25.80
N SER A 228 14.30 2.68 26.21
CA SER A 228 14.53 4.13 26.16
C SER A 228 15.60 4.63 27.13
N ARG A 229 16.21 5.73 26.77
CA ARG A 229 17.17 6.48 27.58
C ARG A 229 16.60 7.80 28.11
N LEU A 230 15.62 8.37 27.40
CA LEU A 230 14.97 9.63 27.76
C LEU A 230 13.63 9.39 28.46
N THR A 231 13.11 10.46 29.09
CA THR A 231 11.80 10.33 29.74
C THR A 231 10.68 10.24 28.71
N TRP A 232 9.61 9.52 29.03
CA TRP A 232 8.43 9.44 28.19
C TRP A 232 7.90 10.82 27.76
N ARG A 233 7.93 11.77 28.69
CA ARG A 233 7.50 13.15 28.44
C ARG A 233 8.32 13.82 27.34
N ASP A 234 9.65 13.64 27.33
CA ASP A 234 10.52 14.26 26.33
C ASP A 234 10.19 13.75 24.91
N LEU A 235 9.70 12.51 24.79
CA LEU A 235 9.38 11.88 23.50
C LEU A 235 8.00 12.28 22.97
N VAL A 236 7.03 12.50 23.85
CA VAL A 236 5.65 12.84 23.46
C VAL A 236 5.45 14.35 23.26
N THR A 237 6.13 15.18 24.05
CA THR A 237 5.97 16.63 24.02
C THR A 237 6.15 17.26 22.64
N PRO A 238 7.16 16.89 21.81
CA PRO A 238 7.34 17.51 20.48
C PRO A 238 6.12 17.35 19.57
N ALA A 239 5.46 16.20 19.61
CA ALA A 239 4.23 15.96 18.84
C ALA A 239 3.05 16.77 19.37
N ALA A 240 2.91 16.86 20.69
CA ALA A 240 1.89 17.68 21.33
C ALA A 240 2.03 19.17 21.00
N ASP A 241 3.25 19.69 21.04
CA ASP A 241 3.57 21.08 20.70
C ASP A 241 3.28 21.38 19.22
N MET A 242 3.62 20.45 18.32
CA MET A 242 3.30 20.59 16.90
C MET A 242 1.80 20.60 16.63
N ALA A 243 1.04 19.77 17.31
CA ALA A 243 -0.42 19.73 17.19
C ALA A 243 -1.07 21.03 17.70
N GLU A 244 -0.51 21.65 18.75
CA GLU A 244 -1.01 22.89 19.34
C GLU A 244 -0.61 24.12 18.54
N SER A 245 0.70 24.25 18.21
CA SER A 245 1.24 25.42 17.51
C SER A 245 0.84 25.47 16.04
N GLY A 246 0.37 24.36 15.50
CA GLY A 246 0.01 24.19 14.10
C GLY A 246 1.21 23.85 13.21
N PHE A 247 0.89 23.26 12.06
CA PHE A 247 1.87 22.87 11.04
C PHE A 247 1.36 23.16 9.64
N HIS A 248 2.27 23.42 8.71
CA HIS A 248 1.90 23.62 7.32
C HIS A 248 1.47 22.31 6.65
N VAL A 249 0.33 22.34 5.97
CA VAL A 249 -0.22 21.21 5.20
C VAL A 249 0.72 20.90 4.04
N ALA A 250 1.33 19.70 4.05
CA ALA A 250 2.19 19.20 2.98
C ALA A 250 1.35 18.77 1.76
N ALA A 251 1.99 18.52 0.60
CA ALA A 251 1.28 18.14 -0.61
C ALA A 251 0.54 16.81 -0.45
N TYR A 252 1.14 15.82 0.22
CA TYR A 252 0.53 14.52 0.46
C TYR A 252 -0.76 14.63 1.27
N LEU A 253 -0.75 15.38 2.39
CA LEU A 253 -1.95 15.64 3.18
C LEU A 253 -2.99 16.45 2.39
N ALA A 254 -2.58 17.49 1.65
CA ALA A 254 -3.49 18.30 0.84
C ALA A 254 -4.21 17.49 -0.23
N ASN A 255 -3.49 16.59 -0.91
CA ASN A 255 -4.05 15.69 -1.90
C ASN A 255 -5.06 14.72 -1.26
N SER A 256 -4.74 14.15 -0.08
CA SER A 256 -5.65 13.29 0.66
C SER A 256 -6.92 14.03 1.09
N ILE A 257 -6.80 15.27 1.59
CA ILE A 257 -7.95 16.13 1.93
C ILE A 257 -8.85 16.36 0.71
N ALA A 258 -8.26 16.63 -0.44
CA ALA A 258 -9.01 16.86 -1.68
C ALA A 258 -9.70 15.59 -2.18
N THR A 259 -9.02 14.44 -2.13
CA THR A 259 -9.55 13.14 -2.57
C THR A 259 -10.72 12.68 -1.70
N TYR A 260 -10.59 12.81 -0.37
CA TYR A 260 -11.61 12.37 0.59
C TYR A 260 -12.49 13.51 1.11
N ASN A 261 -12.73 14.52 0.28
CA ASN A 261 -13.48 15.73 0.66
C ASN A 261 -14.88 15.42 1.21
N ALA A 262 -15.60 14.48 0.62
CA ALA A 262 -16.93 14.09 1.07
C ALA A 262 -16.90 13.51 2.51
N THR A 263 -15.95 12.62 2.80
CA THR A 263 -15.74 12.06 4.13
C THR A 263 -15.41 13.15 5.15
N ILE A 264 -14.48 14.05 4.79
CA ILE A 264 -14.05 15.14 5.68
C ILE A 264 -15.21 16.11 5.98
N LEU A 265 -15.97 16.49 4.95
CA LEU A 265 -17.08 17.44 5.13
C LEU A 265 -18.28 16.84 5.86
N SER A 266 -18.48 15.52 5.77
CA SER A 266 -19.60 14.84 6.43
C SER A 266 -19.37 14.54 7.91
N ASP A 267 -18.10 14.43 8.35
CA ASP A 267 -17.76 14.14 9.75
C ASP A 267 -17.48 15.44 10.52
N PRO A 268 -18.19 15.71 11.64
CA PRO A 268 -18.01 16.96 12.38
C PRO A 268 -16.59 17.16 12.92
N GLY A 269 -15.91 16.09 13.36
CA GLY A 269 -14.56 16.14 13.89
C GLY A 269 -13.52 16.45 12.80
N LEU A 270 -13.57 15.71 11.69
CA LEU A 270 -12.69 15.92 10.54
C LEU A 270 -12.93 17.32 9.92
N SER A 271 -14.19 17.70 9.73
CA SER A 271 -14.55 19.00 9.17
C SER A 271 -14.04 20.18 10.00
N ALA A 272 -14.17 20.10 11.32
CA ALA A 272 -13.68 21.15 12.21
C ALA A 272 -12.17 21.40 12.08
N VAL A 273 -11.38 20.37 11.79
CA VAL A 273 -9.92 20.45 11.69
C VAL A 273 -9.45 20.68 10.26
N PHE A 274 -9.96 19.93 9.28
CA PHE A 274 -9.44 19.90 7.91
C PHE A 274 -10.28 20.71 6.90
N ALA A 275 -11.45 21.20 7.35
CA ALA A 275 -12.31 22.09 6.58
C ALA A 275 -12.91 23.21 7.45
N PRO A 276 -12.09 24.01 8.20
CA PRO A 276 -12.60 25.06 9.08
C PRO A 276 -13.46 26.05 8.31
N GLY A 277 -14.68 26.30 8.83
CA GLY A 277 -15.67 27.15 8.15
C GLY A 277 -16.19 26.55 6.85
N GLY A 278 -16.13 25.24 6.65
CA GLY A 278 -16.57 24.53 5.42
C GLY A 278 -15.58 24.60 4.25
N LYS A 279 -14.37 25.14 4.47
CA LYS A 279 -13.36 25.29 3.44
C LYS A 279 -12.20 24.31 3.69
N LEU A 280 -12.00 23.34 2.77
CA LEU A 280 -10.92 22.37 2.83
C LEU A 280 -9.55 23.05 2.88
N LEU A 281 -8.68 22.58 3.78
CA LEU A 281 -7.28 23.01 3.83
C LEU A 281 -6.53 22.56 2.59
N LYS A 282 -5.61 23.42 2.12
CA LYS A 282 -4.77 23.24 0.94
C LYS A 282 -3.30 23.22 1.33
N LYS A 283 -2.43 22.78 0.42
CA LYS A 283 -0.98 22.86 0.58
C LYS A 283 -0.56 24.28 1.01
N GLY A 284 0.22 24.36 2.08
CA GLY A 284 0.72 25.60 2.66
C GLY A 284 -0.19 26.25 3.70
N ASP A 285 -1.47 25.88 3.80
CA ASP A 285 -2.33 26.32 4.89
C ASP A 285 -1.79 25.79 6.22
N THR A 286 -2.16 26.43 7.35
CA THR A 286 -1.79 25.96 8.68
C THR A 286 -2.92 25.13 9.27
N CYS A 287 -2.60 23.89 9.64
CA CYS A 287 -3.50 22.98 10.34
C CYS A 287 -3.22 23.01 11.84
N TYR A 288 -4.24 23.19 12.67
CA TYR A 288 -4.19 23.14 14.13
C TYR A 288 -5.00 21.95 14.64
N ARG A 289 -4.46 21.23 15.62
CA ARG A 289 -5.13 20.06 16.24
C ARG A 289 -5.16 20.19 17.77
N PRO A 290 -5.83 21.21 18.33
CA PRO A 290 -5.76 21.52 19.76
C PRO A 290 -6.32 20.40 20.66
N ALA A 291 -7.36 19.70 20.23
CA ALA A 291 -7.90 18.57 20.98
C ALA A 291 -6.88 17.41 21.05
N LEU A 292 -6.20 17.10 19.93
CA LEU A 292 -5.12 16.11 19.92
C LEU A 292 -3.93 16.56 20.77
N ALA A 293 -3.56 17.83 20.74
CA ALA A 293 -2.51 18.37 21.60
C ALA A 293 -2.84 18.16 23.09
N ALA A 294 -4.08 18.40 23.49
CA ALA A 294 -4.51 18.22 24.87
C ALA A 294 -4.45 16.76 25.37
N ILE A 295 -4.78 15.78 24.52
CA ILE A 295 -4.63 14.36 24.90
C ILE A 295 -3.16 13.94 24.90
N LEU A 296 -2.35 14.35 23.92
CA LEU A 296 -0.92 14.06 23.89
C LEU A 296 -0.18 14.66 25.10
N LYS A 297 -0.48 15.90 25.51
CA LYS A 297 0.05 16.50 26.75
C LYS A 297 -0.31 15.67 27.98
N ALA A 298 -1.55 15.23 28.08
CA ALA A 298 -1.99 14.39 29.19
C ALA A 298 -1.27 13.03 29.19
N ILE A 299 -1.06 12.41 28.02
CA ILE A 299 -0.27 11.16 27.85
C ILE A 299 1.20 11.40 28.23
N ALA A 300 1.78 12.54 27.84
CA ALA A 300 3.16 12.90 28.19
C ALA A 300 3.36 13.00 29.71
N GLU A 301 2.38 13.56 30.42
CA GLU A 301 2.46 13.82 31.87
C GLU A 301 2.12 12.59 32.73
N LYS A 302 1.10 11.82 32.31
CA LYS A 302 0.48 10.77 33.14
C LYS A 302 0.68 9.35 32.59
N GLY A 303 1.32 9.21 31.42
CA GLY A 303 1.51 7.93 30.74
C GLY A 303 0.27 7.42 30.00
N PRO A 304 0.30 6.16 29.51
CA PRO A 304 -0.72 5.58 28.64
C PRO A 304 -2.09 5.39 29.30
N ASP A 305 -2.15 5.29 30.61
CA ASP A 305 -3.42 5.06 31.34
C ASP A 305 -4.46 6.17 31.06
N VAL A 306 -4.02 7.38 30.72
CA VAL A 306 -4.91 8.48 30.31
C VAL A 306 -5.71 8.13 29.06
N PHE A 307 -5.12 7.33 28.18
CA PHE A 307 -5.76 6.89 26.93
C PHE A 307 -6.63 5.64 27.14
N TYR A 308 -6.17 4.70 27.96
CA TYR A 308 -6.82 3.40 28.12
C TYR A 308 -7.80 3.34 29.29
N ARG A 309 -7.75 4.29 30.24
CA ARG A 309 -8.53 4.28 31.50
C ARG A 309 -9.06 5.66 31.86
N GLY A 310 -10.08 5.67 32.71
CA GLY A 310 -10.61 6.87 33.32
C GLY A 310 -11.51 7.70 32.42
N GLU A 311 -11.59 9.00 32.67
CA GLU A 311 -12.59 9.88 32.07
C GLU A 311 -12.41 10.03 30.53
N ARG A 312 -11.15 10.16 30.07
CA ARG A 312 -10.87 10.34 28.64
C ARG A 312 -11.15 9.08 27.83
N ALA A 313 -10.82 7.90 28.39
CA ALA A 313 -11.16 6.61 27.80
C ALA A 313 -12.69 6.45 27.67
N ARG A 314 -13.43 6.78 28.75
CA ARG A 314 -14.90 6.77 28.72
C ARG A 314 -15.48 7.70 27.66
N ALA A 315 -14.91 8.90 27.52
CA ALA A 315 -15.36 9.86 26.52
C ALA A 315 -15.12 9.31 25.09
N LEU A 316 -13.94 8.74 24.82
CA LEU A 316 -13.61 8.13 23.53
C LEU A 316 -14.56 6.96 23.21
N VAL A 317 -14.78 6.05 24.15
CA VAL A 317 -15.71 4.92 23.99
C VAL A 317 -17.12 5.40 23.69
N LYS A 318 -17.61 6.41 24.44
CA LYS A 318 -18.95 6.97 24.24
C LYS A 318 -19.10 7.59 22.84
N GLU A 319 -18.08 8.28 22.33
CA GLU A 319 -18.11 8.82 20.97
C GLU A 319 -18.13 7.71 19.94
N ILE A 320 -17.31 6.66 20.07
CA ILE A 320 -17.29 5.51 19.15
C ILE A 320 -18.65 4.79 19.16
N GLN A 321 -19.24 4.57 20.34
CA GLN A 321 -20.57 3.93 20.46
C GLN A 321 -21.68 4.80 19.85
N ALA A 322 -21.60 6.12 19.98
CA ALA A 322 -22.54 7.04 19.33
C ALA A 322 -22.46 7.00 17.78
N MET A 323 -21.32 6.54 17.23
CA MET A 323 -21.11 6.29 15.79
C MET A 323 -21.46 4.86 15.37
N GLY A 324 -22.14 4.07 16.23
CA GLY A 324 -22.51 2.68 15.96
C GLY A 324 -21.46 1.64 16.35
N GLY A 325 -20.39 2.02 17.03
CA GLY A 325 -19.33 1.11 17.46
C GLY A 325 -19.70 0.23 18.64
N ILE A 326 -18.98 -0.89 18.76
CA ILE A 326 -19.18 -1.89 19.82
C ILE A 326 -18.06 -1.91 20.87
N LEU A 327 -17.05 -1.03 20.71
CA LEU A 327 -15.91 -0.92 21.62
C LEU A 327 -16.38 -0.47 23.02
N THR A 328 -15.82 -1.08 24.07
CA THR A 328 -16.14 -0.80 25.48
C THR A 328 -14.92 -0.27 26.24
N GLU A 329 -15.15 0.30 27.42
CA GLU A 329 -14.07 0.70 28.34
C GLU A 329 -13.18 -0.51 28.71
N GLN A 330 -13.80 -1.69 28.87
CA GLN A 330 -13.07 -2.92 29.18
C GLN A 330 -12.14 -3.37 28.05
N ASP A 331 -12.52 -3.14 26.79
CA ASP A 331 -11.66 -3.44 25.64
C ASP A 331 -10.40 -2.58 25.68
N LEU A 332 -10.53 -1.28 25.93
CA LEU A 332 -9.39 -0.38 26.10
C LEU A 332 -8.53 -0.79 27.31
N GLU A 333 -9.15 -1.01 28.45
CA GLU A 333 -8.45 -1.30 29.71
C GLU A 333 -7.67 -2.63 29.70
N SER A 334 -8.17 -3.61 28.96
CA SER A 334 -7.55 -4.94 28.83
C SER A 334 -6.55 -5.06 27.68
N PHE A 335 -6.44 -4.06 26.81
CA PHE A 335 -5.51 -4.11 25.70
C PHE A 335 -4.05 -4.20 26.18
N GLN A 336 -3.30 -5.10 25.56
CA GLN A 336 -1.87 -5.29 25.82
C GLN A 336 -1.10 -5.48 24.53
N ALA A 337 -0.05 -4.67 24.35
CA ALA A 337 0.95 -4.93 23.34
C ALA A 337 1.74 -6.21 23.67
N GLN A 338 2.12 -6.97 22.65
CA GLN A 338 2.80 -8.26 22.80
C GLN A 338 4.26 -8.16 22.35
N VAL A 339 5.18 -8.73 23.11
CA VAL A 339 6.55 -8.98 22.63
C VAL A 339 6.58 -10.35 21.96
N ARG A 340 7.02 -10.40 20.70
CA ARG A 340 7.12 -11.63 19.91
C ARG A 340 8.55 -11.88 19.47
N GLU A 341 8.88 -13.14 19.22
CA GLU A 341 10.14 -13.50 18.57
C GLU A 341 10.14 -12.98 17.13
N VAL A 342 11.29 -12.45 16.71
CA VAL A 342 11.49 -11.93 15.35
C VAL A 342 11.52 -13.09 14.36
N LEU A 343 10.89 -12.93 13.21
CA LEU A 343 11.01 -13.88 12.12
C LEU A 343 12.39 -13.75 11.47
N LEU A 344 13.17 -14.83 11.51
CA LEU A 344 14.51 -14.87 10.98
C LEU A 344 14.55 -15.59 9.63
N GLY A 345 15.29 -15.04 8.67
CA GLY A 345 15.49 -15.67 7.38
C GLY A 345 16.85 -15.36 6.77
N LYS A 346 17.27 -16.20 5.82
CA LYS A 346 18.52 -16.00 5.06
C LYS A 346 18.25 -16.12 3.58
N ALA A 347 18.80 -15.18 2.82
CA ALA A 347 18.81 -15.24 1.35
C ALA A 347 19.95 -14.38 0.80
N PHE A 348 20.56 -14.77 -0.33
CA PHE A 348 21.64 -14.03 -1.00
C PHE A 348 22.84 -13.67 -0.10
N GLY A 349 23.15 -14.50 0.90
CA GLY A 349 24.23 -14.23 1.86
C GLY A 349 23.91 -13.15 2.89
N LEU A 350 22.64 -12.76 3.00
CA LEU A 350 22.14 -11.78 3.96
C LEU A 350 21.28 -12.47 5.01
N ASP A 351 21.30 -11.94 6.24
CA ASP A 351 20.37 -12.29 7.30
C ASP A 351 19.27 -11.22 7.39
N PHE A 352 18.04 -11.67 7.52
CA PHE A 352 16.85 -10.80 7.61
C PHE A 352 16.19 -10.97 8.97
N LEU A 353 15.97 -9.85 9.64
CA LEU A 353 15.09 -9.74 10.81
C LEU A 353 13.78 -9.14 10.28
N MET A 354 12.68 -9.86 10.42
CA MET A 354 11.38 -9.51 9.84
C MET A 354 10.27 -9.60 10.88
N ALA A 355 9.16 -8.92 10.62
CA ALA A 355 7.96 -9.03 11.42
C ALA A 355 7.35 -10.45 11.32
N PRO A 356 7.06 -11.10 12.47
CA PRO A 356 6.30 -12.36 12.50
C PRO A 356 4.79 -12.10 12.36
N PRO A 357 3.94 -13.13 12.17
CA PRO A 357 2.50 -12.99 12.29
C PRO A 357 2.08 -12.34 13.63
N PRO A 358 1.01 -11.49 13.61
CA PRO A 358 0.02 -11.33 12.57
C PRO A 358 0.45 -10.44 11.38
N SER A 359 1.73 -10.07 11.25
CA SER A 359 2.25 -9.56 9.98
C SER A 359 2.50 -10.72 9.01
N SER A 360 2.00 -10.60 7.79
CA SER A 360 2.32 -11.54 6.71
C SER A 360 3.55 -11.12 5.90
N GLY A 361 3.92 -9.83 5.98
CA GLY A 361 4.94 -9.25 5.12
C GLY A 361 6.30 -9.92 5.23
N GLY A 362 6.73 -10.25 6.46
CA GLY A 362 8.00 -10.90 6.70
C GLY A 362 8.10 -12.27 6.03
N ALA A 363 7.10 -13.13 6.22
CA ALA A 363 7.09 -14.49 5.67
C ALA A 363 7.03 -14.48 4.13
N VAL A 364 6.17 -13.62 3.54
CA VAL A 364 6.03 -13.50 2.08
C VAL A 364 7.33 -13.02 1.44
N ILE A 365 7.96 -11.97 1.98
CA ILE A 365 9.22 -11.45 1.46
C ILE A 365 10.32 -12.52 1.53
N LEU A 366 10.45 -13.21 2.65
CA LEU A 366 11.47 -14.26 2.82
C LEU A 366 11.25 -15.42 1.83
N GLN A 367 10.02 -15.85 1.62
CA GLN A 367 9.72 -16.90 0.64
C GLN A 367 10.10 -16.49 -0.77
N VAL A 368 9.72 -15.27 -1.21
CA VAL A 368 10.10 -14.78 -2.54
C VAL A 368 11.62 -14.68 -2.70
N LEU A 369 12.34 -14.15 -1.70
CA LEU A 369 13.79 -14.08 -1.72
C LEU A 369 14.43 -15.48 -1.82
N LYS A 370 13.90 -16.48 -1.11
CA LYS A 370 14.35 -17.87 -1.18
C LYS A 370 14.08 -18.53 -2.54
N ILE A 371 12.94 -18.24 -3.16
CA ILE A 371 12.68 -18.70 -4.53
C ILE A 371 13.70 -18.08 -5.49
N LEU A 372 13.89 -16.75 -5.41
CA LEU A 372 14.74 -16.00 -6.34
C LEU A 372 16.23 -16.29 -6.17
N GLN A 373 16.72 -16.62 -4.97
CA GLN A 373 18.16 -16.88 -4.73
C GLN A 373 18.71 -18.08 -5.51
N GLY A 374 17.87 -18.96 -6.01
CA GLY A 374 18.28 -20.07 -6.84
C GLY A 374 18.54 -19.72 -8.31
N TYR A 375 18.21 -18.50 -8.73
CA TYR A 375 18.59 -17.97 -10.03
C TYR A 375 19.89 -17.17 -9.93
N GLU A 376 20.64 -17.08 -11.04
CA GLU A 376 21.87 -16.29 -11.08
C GLU A 376 21.58 -14.78 -10.98
N LEU A 377 22.39 -14.07 -10.18
CA LEU A 377 22.34 -12.61 -10.11
C LEU A 377 23.09 -11.97 -11.31
N PRO A 378 22.65 -10.79 -11.81
CA PRO A 378 21.46 -10.03 -11.39
C PRO A 378 20.15 -10.52 -12.08
N LEU A 379 20.21 -11.54 -12.93
CA LEU A 379 19.10 -12.01 -13.77
C LEU A 379 17.92 -12.58 -12.97
N ALA A 380 18.13 -12.90 -11.69
CA ALA A 380 17.06 -13.34 -10.79
C ALA A 380 15.90 -12.35 -10.70
N SER A 381 16.20 -11.03 -10.79
CA SER A 381 15.21 -9.96 -10.60
C SER A 381 15.37 -8.80 -11.60
N ALA A 382 16.37 -8.82 -12.50
CA ALA A 382 16.64 -7.73 -13.43
C ALA A 382 16.08 -8.02 -14.84
N GLY A 383 15.64 -6.95 -15.53
CA GLY A 383 15.07 -7.03 -16.88
C GLY A 383 13.70 -7.71 -16.92
N VAL A 384 13.18 -7.94 -18.12
CA VAL A 384 11.83 -8.52 -18.34
C VAL A 384 11.71 -9.91 -17.73
N LEU A 385 12.72 -10.75 -17.90
CA LEU A 385 12.72 -12.10 -17.35
C LEU A 385 12.79 -12.11 -15.82
N GLY A 386 13.65 -11.28 -15.24
CA GLY A 386 13.70 -11.13 -13.78
C GLY A 386 12.40 -10.61 -13.21
N LEU A 387 11.76 -9.65 -13.90
CA LEU A 387 10.45 -9.15 -13.50
C LEU A 387 9.38 -10.25 -13.53
N HIS A 388 9.36 -11.07 -14.59
CA HIS A 388 8.47 -12.24 -14.67
C HIS A 388 8.69 -13.19 -13.49
N ARG A 389 9.94 -13.53 -13.15
CA ARG A 389 10.28 -14.41 -12.03
C ARG A 389 9.86 -13.82 -10.68
N VAL A 390 9.98 -12.50 -10.50
CA VAL A 390 9.48 -11.80 -9.31
C VAL A 390 7.96 -11.93 -9.20
N VAL A 391 7.21 -11.71 -10.30
CA VAL A 391 5.74 -11.85 -10.32
C VAL A 391 5.31 -13.29 -9.99
N GLU A 392 5.91 -14.28 -10.66
CA GLU A 392 5.57 -15.69 -10.42
C GLU A 392 5.89 -16.11 -8.98
N SER A 393 7.02 -15.64 -8.42
CA SER A 393 7.38 -15.90 -7.01
C SER A 393 6.40 -15.23 -6.05
N LEU A 394 5.94 -14.00 -6.36
CA LEU A 394 4.90 -13.31 -5.57
C LEU A 394 3.59 -14.11 -5.57
N LYS A 395 3.17 -14.65 -6.71
CA LYS A 395 1.95 -15.46 -6.80
C LYS A 395 2.03 -16.69 -5.89
N HIS A 396 3.14 -17.43 -5.90
CA HIS A 396 3.35 -18.54 -4.98
C HIS A 396 3.27 -18.11 -3.51
N ALA A 397 3.92 -17.01 -3.16
CA ALA A 397 3.96 -16.54 -1.78
C ALA A 397 2.61 -15.97 -1.32
N PHE A 398 1.88 -15.27 -2.18
CA PHE A 398 0.55 -14.75 -1.86
C PHE A 398 -0.50 -15.86 -1.76
N ALA A 399 -0.36 -16.97 -2.48
CA ALA A 399 -1.23 -18.13 -2.29
C ALA A 399 -1.13 -18.68 -0.85
N LEU A 400 0.09 -18.77 -0.30
CA LEU A 400 0.33 -19.25 1.06
C LEU A 400 0.01 -18.20 2.12
N ARG A 401 0.17 -16.90 1.81
CA ARG A 401 -0.09 -15.80 2.73
C ARG A 401 -1.46 -15.88 3.40
N MET A 402 -2.47 -16.33 2.68
CA MET A 402 -3.85 -16.33 3.12
C MET A 402 -4.18 -17.42 4.18
N HIS A 403 -3.20 -18.26 4.51
CA HIS A 403 -3.26 -19.20 5.64
C HIS A 403 -2.67 -18.62 6.92
N LEU A 404 -2.10 -17.41 6.86
CA LEU A 404 -1.58 -16.69 8.01
C LEU A 404 -2.69 -15.93 8.74
N GLY A 405 -2.48 -15.66 10.04
CA GLY A 405 -3.41 -14.95 10.90
C GLY A 405 -2.78 -14.61 12.24
N ASP A 406 -3.61 -14.34 13.26
CA ASP A 406 -3.14 -14.13 14.62
C ASP A 406 -2.69 -15.47 15.24
N PRO A 407 -1.42 -15.60 15.69
CA PRO A 407 -0.91 -16.84 16.26
C PRO A 407 -1.61 -17.28 17.56
N ALA A 408 -2.33 -16.40 18.23
CA ALA A 408 -3.16 -16.77 19.37
C ALA A 408 -4.44 -17.54 18.98
N PHE A 409 -4.84 -17.50 17.72
CA PHE A 409 -6.09 -18.06 17.19
C PHE A 409 -5.89 -19.10 16.09
N VAL A 410 -4.74 -19.11 15.43
CA VAL A 410 -4.46 -19.94 14.25
C VAL A 410 -3.10 -20.62 14.41
N ASN A 411 -3.08 -21.94 14.24
CA ASN A 411 -1.82 -22.67 14.13
C ASN A 411 -1.27 -22.52 12.70
N MET A 412 -0.13 -21.88 12.56
CA MET A 412 0.52 -21.60 11.28
C MET A 412 1.90 -22.27 11.16
N THR A 413 2.21 -23.21 12.04
CA THR A 413 3.55 -23.81 12.13
C THR A 413 3.99 -24.38 10.79
N ASP A 414 3.16 -25.19 10.14
CA ASP A 414 3.48 -25.83 8.86
C ASP A 414 3.63 -24.81 7.73
N VAL A 415 2.72 -23.82 7.66
CA VAL A 415 2.75 -22.76 6.63
C VAL A 415 4.04 -21.92 6.77
N ILE A 416 4.38 -21.49 7.97
CA ILE A 416 5.61 -20.72 8.23
C ILE A 416 6.84 -21.56 7.93
N GLN A 417 6.85 -22.85 8.30
CA GLN A 417 7.93 -23.76 7.98
C GLN A 417 8.12 -23.89 6.48
N ASP A 418 7.05 -24.08 5.71
CA ASP A 418 7.09 -24.11 4.25
C ASP A 418 7.65 -22.80 3.68
N MET A 419 7.09 -21.67 4.09
CA MET A 419 7.51 -20.36 3.58
C MET A 419 8.99 -20.03 3.88
N LEU A 420 9.57 -20.60 4.92
CA LEU A 420 10.97 -20.41 5.29
C LEU A 420 11.90 -21.53 4.82
N SER A 421 11.38 -22.60 4.20
CA SER A 421 12.16 -23.75 3.73
C SER A 421 12.89 -23.46 2.43
N ASP A 422 14.20 -23.71 2.39
CA ASP A 422 14.99 -23.63 1.15
C ASP A 422 14.62 -24.74 0.19
N GLU A 423 14.30 -25.94 0.67
CA GLU A 423 13.86 -27.08 -0.12
C GLU A 423 12.50 -26.79 -0.78
N PHE A 424 11.54 -26.30 -0.02
CA PHE A 424 10.23 -25.95 -0.54
C PHE A 424 10.33 -24.80 -1.56
N ALA A 425 11.13 -23.78 -1.29
CA ALA A 425 11.40 -22.70 -2.25
C ALA A 425 12.05 -23.20 -3.54
N ALA A 426 12.96 -24.18 -3.47
CA ALA A 426 13.57 -24.80 -4.65
C ALA A 426 12.55 -25.56 -5.51
N ARG A 427 11.60 -26.27 -4.86
CA ARG A 427 10.51 -26.96 -5.55
C ARG A 427 9.53 -25.96 -6.20
N LEU A 428 9.16 -24.89 -5.50
CA LEU A 428 8.34 -23.82 -6.11
C LEU A 428 9.03 -23.15 -7.29
N ARG A 429 10.35 -22.93 -7.20
CA ARG A 429 11.13 -22.39 -8.32
C ARG A 429 11.10 -23.30 -9.55
N SER A 430 11.09 -24.62 -9.39
CA SER A 430 10.97 -25.55 -10.51
C SER A 430 9.59 -25.52 -11.20
N SER A 431 8.57 -25.01 -10.51
CA SER A 431 7.23 -24.77 -11.06
C SER A 431 7.10 -23.41 -11.80
N ILE A 432 8.13 -22.55 -11.74
CA ILE A 432 8.16 -21.28 -12.48
C ILE A 432 8.78 -21.48 -13.85
N HIS A 433 8.03 -21.23 -14.91
CA HIS A 433 8.46 -21.34 -16.29
C HIS A 433 8.70 -19.95 -16.89
N ASP A 434 9.88 -19.72 -17.47
CA ASP A 434 10.35 -18.39 -17.94
C ASP A 434 9.52 -17.76 -19.08
N ASN A 435 8.61 -18.51 -19.71
CA ASN A 435 7.89 -18.11 -20.92
C ASN A 435 6.35 -18.23 -20.81
N ILE A 436 5.83 -18.62 -19.66
CA ILE A 436 4.39 -18.83 -19.45
C ILE A 436 4.01 -18.44 -18.02
N THR A 437 2.75 -18.07 -17.83
CA THR A 437 2.10 -17.92 -16.54
C THR A 437 0.91 -18.88 -16.46
N PHE A 438 0.50 -19.23 -15.28
CA PHE A 438 -0.51 -20.25 -15.01
C PHE A 438 -1.77 -19.65 -14.35
N PRO A 439 -2.90 -20.37 -14.36
CA PRO A 439 -4.08 -19.98 -13.58
C PRO A 439 -3.80 -20.08 -12.08
N PRO A 440 -4.62 -19.43 -11.24
CA PRO A 440 -4.38 -19.32 -9.80
C PRO A 440 -4.15 -20.63 -9.06
N GLU A 441 -4.79 -21.71 -9.49
CA GLU A 441 -4.74 -23.02 -8.86
C GLU A 441 -3.36 -23.71 -8.95
N HIS A 442 -2.49 -23.20 -9.83
CA HIS A 442 -1.11 -23.68 -9.97
C HIS A 442 -0.21 -23.23 -8.81
N TYR A 443 -0.55 -22.14 -8.13
CA TYR A 443 0.34 -21.47 -7.18
C TYR A 443 0.13 -21.93 -5.74
N GLY A 444 1.19 -21.84 -4.92
CA GLY A 444 1.18 -22.23 -3.51
C GLY A 444 1.74 -23.63 -3.24
N HIS A 445 1.91 -24.44 -4.28
CA HIS A 445 2.44 -25.81 -4.16
C HIS A 445 3.41 -26.14 -5.32
N PRO A 446 4.31 -27.12 -5.11
CA PRO A 446 5.14 -27.67 -6.17
C PRO A 446 4.33 -28.51 -7.18
N GLU A 447 4.72 -28.49 -8.46
CA GLU A 447 4.10 -29.36 -9.50
C GLU A 447 4.31 -30.85 -9.24
N ASP A 448 5.45 -31.23 -8.63
CA ASP A 448 5.85 -32.62 -8.37
C ASP A 448 5.34 -33.17 -7.03
N GLU A 449 4.34 -32.55 -6.42
CA GLU A 449 3.85 -32.94 -5.12
C GLU A 449 3.09 -34.27 -5.12
N SER A 450 3.50 -35.20 -4.25
CA SER A 450 2.85 -36.51 -4.14
C SER A 450 1.46 -36.43 -3.49
N GLU A 451 0.58 -37.41 -3.74
CA GLU A 451 -0.74 -37.47 -3.10
C GLU A 451 -0.65 -37.63 -1.56
N GLU A 452 0.48 -38.13 -1.05
CA GLU A 452 0.73 -38.21 0.38
C GLU A 452 1.12 -36.83 0.94
N ASP A 453 1.93 -36.06 0.22
CA ASP A 453 2.28 -34.67 0.59
C ASP A 453 1.04 -33.77 0.56
N LYS A 454 0.19 -33.88 -0.44
CA LYS A 454 -1.09 -33.15 -0.52
C LYS A 454 -1.96 -33.38 0.70
N LYS A 455 -2.01 -34.63 1.19
CA LYS A 455 -2.77 -34.97 2.41
C LYS A 455 -2.13 -34.43 3.68
N ARG A 456 -0.79 -34.35 3.73
CA ARG A 456 -0.05 -33.80 4.88
C ARG A 456 -0.12 -32.27 4.93
N HIS A 457 -0.14 -31.62 3.75
CA HIS A 457 -0.08 -30.16 3.63
C HIS A 457 -1.28 -29.60 2.82
N PRO A 458 -2.53 -29.82 3.27
CA PRO A 458 -3.72 -29.42 2.52
C PRO A 458 -3.81 -27.90 2.28
N HIS A 459 -3.17 -27.09 3.13
CA HIS A 459 -3.11 -25.63 2.96
C HIS A 459 -2.45 -25.17 1.65
N ARG A 460 -1.53 -25.96 1.07
CA ARG A 460 -0.84 -25.62 -0.18
C ARG A 460 -1.78 -25.59 -1.40
N HIS A 461 -2.92 -26.28 -1.32
CA HIS A 461 -3.89 -26.42 -2.42
C HIS A 461 -5.18 -25.63 -2.19
N GLN A 462 -5.22 -24.74 -1.21
CA GLN A 462 -6.38 -23.91 -0.89
C GLN A 462 -6.02 -22.45 -1.12
N LEU A 463 -6.60 -21.85 -2.16
CA LEU A 463 -6.45 -20.43 -2.44
C LEU A 463 -7.55 -19.64 -1.76
N TYR A 464 -7.18 -18.51 -1.18
CA TYR A 464 -8.09 -17.56 -0.56
C TYR A 464 -7.78 -16.14 -1.01
N ALA A 465 -8.78 -15.26 -0.94
CA ALA A 465 -8.63 -13.84 -1.20
C ALA A 465 -8.68 -13.01 0.08
N GLN A 466 -8.06 -11.85 0.06
CA GLN A 466 -8.21 -10.79 1.04
C GLN A 466 -8.54 -9.49 0.33
N LEU A 467 -9.38 -8.67 0.95
CA LEU A 467 -9.66 -7.33 0.48
C LEU A 467 -8.39 -6.47 0.52
N ASP A 468 -8.30 -5.48 -0.37
CA ASP A 468 -7.21 -4.51 -0.38
C ASP A 468 -7.29 -3.60 0.83
N ASP A 469 -6.14 -3.41 1.47
CA ASP A 469 -5.91 -2.43 2.51
C ASP A 469 -5.04 -1.28 1.97
N HIS A 470 -5.26 -0.06 2.45
CA HIS A 470 -4.51 1.14 2.08
C HIS A 470 -4.35 2.03 3.31
N GLY A 471 -3.30 2.82 3.33
CA GLY A 471 -2.96 3.68 4.44
C GLY A 471 -1.66 3.22 5.08
N THR A 472 -1.18 3.83 6.11
CA THR A 472 0.05 3.47 6.83
C THR A 472 1.12 4.56 6.73
N SER A 473 1.97 4.65 7.75
CA SER A 473 3.23 5.40 7.78
C SER A 473 4.38 4.51 8.22
N HIS A 474 5.59 4.81 7.75
CA HIS A 474 6.77 4.05 8.12
C HIS A 474 7.92 4.94 8.59
N THR A 475 8.67 4.46 9.59
CA THR A 475 9.82 5.15 10.18
C THR A 475 10.99 4.20 10.37
N CYS A 476 12.18 4.55 9.87
CA CYS A 476 13.44 3.87 10.12
C CYS A 476 14.37 4.77 10.95
N VAL A 477 15.01 4.20 11.96
CA VAL A 477 16.01 4.90 12.79
C VAL A 477 17.22 4.01 13.01
N VAL A 478 18.42 4.62 12.89
CA VAL A 478 19.68 4.01 13.32
C VAL A 478 20.42 5.04 14.16
N ASP A 479 20.84 4.66 15.38
CA ASP A 479 21.63 5.53 16.26
C ASP A 479 23.14 5.28 16.14
N GLN A 480 23.91 6.06 16.90
CA GLN A 480 25.37 5.98 16.91
C GLN A 480 25.93 4.64 17.40
N ASP A 481 25.18 3.92 18.25
CA ASP A 481 25.55 2.61 18.78
C ASP A 481 25.11 1.48 17.82
N ARG A 482 24.55 1.85 16.65
CA ARG A 482 23.98 0.91 15.67
C ARG A 482 22.79 0.11 16.18
N MET A 483 22.08 0.62 17.21
CA MET A 483 20.69 0.19 17.44
C MET A 483 19.87 0.59 16.24
N ALA A 484 19.06 -0.34 15.75
CA ALA A 484 18.24 -0.15 14.58
C ALA A 484 16.76 -0.39 14.91
N VAL A 485 15.90 0.50 14.45
CA VAL A 485 14.46 0.42 14.69
C VAL A 485 13.70 0.65 13.37
N SER A 486 12.76 -0.23 13.09
CA SER A 486 11.86 -0.17 11.94
C SER A 486 10.43 -0.21 12.47
N ILE A 487 9.67 0.88 12.30
CA ILE A 487 8.31 1.03 12.83
C ILE A 487 7.34 1.29 11.71
N THR A 488 6.28 0.52 11.66
CA THR A 488 5.14 0.77 10.76
C THR A 488 3.90 1.00 11.60
N SER A 489 3.28 2.18 11.47
CA SER A 489 2.09 2.61 12.19
C SER A 489 0.93 2.85 11.22
N THR A 490 -0.30 2.59 11.64
CA THR A 490 -1.48 2.67 10.77
C THR A 490 -2.74 3.04 11.54
N VAL A 491 -3.71 3.63 10.82
CA VAL A 491 -5.14 3.64 11.17
C VAL A 491 -5.94 2.80 10.17
N ASN A 492 -5.25 1.94 9.41
CA ASN A 492 -5.66 1.12 8.28
C ASN A 492 -6.00 1.94 7.03
N GLY A 493 -7.27 2.08 6.64
CA GLY A 493 -7.66 2.83 5.45
C GLY A 493 -7.35 4.33 5.50
N PRO A 494 -7.35 5.04 4.36
CA PRO A 494 -7.20 6.49 4.36
C PRO A 494 -8.29 7.16 5.20
N TRP A 495 -7.88 7.92 6.23
CA TRP A 495 -8.74 8.50 7.27
C TRP A 495 -9.41 7.47 8.19
N GLY A 496 -8.91 6.24 8.23
CA GLY A 496 -9.43 5.15 9.07
C GLY A 496 -10.92 4.91 8.85
N ALA A 497 -11.70 4.95 9.93
CA ALA A 497 -13.16 4.79 9.91
C ALA A 497 -13.91 5.96 9.25
N GLY A 498 -13.21 6.95 8.68
CA GLY A 498 -13.80 8.19 8.19
C GLY A 498 -14.43 9.04 9.32
N ARG A 499 -13.97 8.85 10.55
CA ARG A 499 -14.49 9.49 11.76
C ARG A 499 -13.37 10.00 12.65
N MET A 500 -13.63 11.11 13.31
CA MET A 500 -12.75 11.67 14.33
C MET A 500 -13.51 11.86 15.64
N ALA A 501 -12.96 11.36 16.74
CA ALA A 501 -13.47 11.64 18.08
C ALA A 501 -13.27 13.12 18.41
N VAL A 502 -14.37 13.87 18.55
CA VAL A 502 -14.37 15.36 18.60
C VAL A 502 -13.62 15.87 19.83
N GLN A 503 -13.83 15.23 21.00
CA GLN A 503 -13.23 15.68 22.26
C GLN A 503 -11.72 15.47 22.33
N SER A 504 -11.20 14.45 21.67
CA SER A 504 -9.78 14.10 21.67
C SER A 504 -9.04 14.47 20.38
N GLY A 505 -9.76 14.75 19.28
CA GLY A 505 -9.18 14.99 17.97
C GLY A 505 -8.47 13.76 17.37
N ILE A 506 -8.82 12.56 17.85
CA ILE A 506 -8.25 11.27 17.39
C ILE A 506 -9.00 10.82 16.16
N VAL A 507 -8.29 10.59 15.05
CA VAL A 507 -8.80 9.85 13.89
C VAL A 507 -8.92 8.38 14.28
N LEU A 508 -10.11 7.81 14.10
CA LEU A 508 -10.41 6.42 14.48
C LEU A 508 -9.96 5.47 13.39
N ASN A 509 -9.34 4.36 13.76
CA ASN A 509 -8.97 3.31 12.83
C ASN A 509 -10.19 2.58 12.26
N ASN A 510 -10.04 1.91 11.13
CA ASN A 510 -11.00 0.95 10.59
C ASN A 510 -10.38 -0.44 10.45
N GLU A 511 -9.68 -0.88 11.47
CA GLU A 511 -8.86 -2.08 11.45
C GLU A 511 -9.66 -3.39 11.31
N MET A 512 -10.98 -3.34 11.61
CA MET A 512 -11.87 -4.47 11.34
C MET A 512 -11.94 -4.82 9.84
N ALA A 513 -11.62 -3.87 8.95
CA ALA A 513 -11.60 -4.09 7.50
C ALA A 513 -10.46 -5.02 7.02
N ASP A 514 -9.44 -5.24 7.86
CA ASP A 514 -8.36 -6.18 7.54
C ASP A 514 -8.72 -7.64 7.85
N PHE A 515 -9.86 -7.89 8.47
CA PHE A 515 -10.40 -9.24 8.56
C PHE A 515 -11.05 -9.68 7.25
N SER A 516 -11.02 -11.00 7.00
CA SER A 516 -11.83 -11.63 5.96
C SER A 516 -13.25 -11.86 6.49
N LEU A 517 -14.24 -11.67 5.63
CA LEU A 517 -15.64 -12.01 5.92
C LEU A 517 -15.99 -13.36 5.29
N PRO A 518 -16.78 -14.23 5.95
CA PRO A 518 -17.23 -15.49 5.36
C PRO A 518 -18.01 -15.30 4.06
N ASP A 519 -17.94 -16.30 3.17
CA ASP A 519 -18.80 -16.36 2.00
C ASP A 519 -20.28 -16.47 2.40
N ARG A 520 -21.14 -15.85 1.61
CA ARG A 520 -22.58 -15.78 1.88
C ARG A 520 -23.40 -16.66 0.95
N PRO A 521 -24.50 -17.20 1.46
CA PRO A 521 -25.52 -17.80 0.62
C PRO A 521 -26.04 -16.75 -0.38
N GLY A 522 -25.87 -17.01 -1.69
CA GLY A 522 -26.39 -16.13 -2.75
C GLY A 522 -25.39 -15.09 -3.30
N ARG A 523 -24.19 -14.93 -2.73
CA ARG A 523 -23.11 -14.20 -3.40
C ARG A 523 -22.72 -14.99 -4.65
N ILE A 524 -22.73 -14.33 -5.79
CA ILE A 524 -22.16 -14.88 -7.04
C ILE A 524 -20.68 -14.44 -7.01
N PRO A 525 -19.74 -15.37 -6.79
CA PRO A 525 -18.31 -15.03 -6.87
C PRO A 525 -18.00 -14.50 -8.26
N MET A 526 -17.15 -13.48 -8.36
CA MET A 526 -16.60 -13.10 -9.66
C MET A 526 -15.84 -14.29 -10.23
N PRO A 527 -15.87 -14.53 -11.55
CA PRO A 527 -15.05 -15.56 -12.16
C PRO A 527 -13.59 -15.41 -11.72
N PHE A 528 -13.02 -16.46 -11.15
CA PHE A 528 -11.65 -16.52 -10.63
C PHE A 528 -11.38 -15.77 -9.29
N GLU A 529 -12.41 -15.36 -8.54
CA GLU A 529 -12.24 -14.84 -7.19
C GLU A 529 -12.09 -15.99 -6.19
N PRO A 530 -10.93 -16.14 -5.52
CA PRO A 530 -10.79 -17.15 -4.46
C PRO A 530 -11.71 -16.84 -3.27
N PRO A 531 -12.17 -17.86 -2.52
CA PRO A 531 -12.99 -17.65 -1.33
C PRO A 531 -12.23 -16.87 -0.24
N PRO A 532 -12.94 -16.24 0.71
CA PRO A 532 -12.32 -15.54 1.83
C PRO A 532 -11.50 -16.47 2.72
N ALA A 533 -10.43 -15.92 3.35
CA ALA A 533 -9.47 -16.67 4.17
C ALA A 533 -10.02 -17.00 5.58
N PRO A 534 -10.30 -18.27 5.92
CA PRO A 534 -10.83 -18.63 7.26
C PRO A 534 -9.86 -18.33 8.39
N ALA A 535 -8.54 -18.39 8.14
CA ALA A 535 -7.50 -18.04 9.10
C ALA A 535 -7.64 -16.59 9.60
N ASN A 536 -8.25 -15.71 8.81
CA ASN A 536 -8.41 -14.30 9.12
C ASN A 536 -9.88 -13.89 9.41
N PHE A 537 -10.79 -14.82 9.72
CA PHE A 537 -12.15 -14.47 10.12
C PHE A 537 -12.18 -13.78 11.49
N ILE A 538 -13.18 -12.90 11.68
CA ILE A 538 -13.35 -12.10 12.90
C ILE A 538 -13.61 -13.01 14.10
N ARG A 539 -12.89 -12.73 15.21
CA ARG A 539 -13.15 -13.26 16.55
C ARG A 539 -12.82 -12.20 17.59
N ALA A 540 -13.56 -12.19 18.69
CA ALA A 540 -13.29 -11.32 19.83
C ALA A 540 -11.82 -11.39 20.29
N GLY A 541 -11.17 -10.25 20.46
CA GLY A 541 -9.78 -10.14 20.90
C GLY A 541 -8.72 -10.53 19.86
N LYS A 542 -9.10 -10.97 18.66
CA LYS A 542 -8.18 -11.36 17.60
C LYS A 542 -7.62 -10.13 16.89
N ARG A 543 -6.34 -10.21 16.46
CA ARG A 543 -5.69 -9.23 15.60
C ARG A 543 -5.91 -9.60 14.13
N PRO A 544 -6.33 -8.66 13.26
CA PRO A 544 -6.42 -8.95 11.83
C PRO A 544 -5.04 -9.10 11.19
N LEU A 545 -4.97 -9.90 10.13
CA LEU A 545 -3.76 -10.12 9.35
C LEU A 545 -3.29 -8.80 8.71
N SER A 546 -2.01 -8.48 8.85
CA SER A 546 -1.40 -7.26 8.33
C SER A 546 -0.43 -7.51 7.19
N SER A 547 -0.33 -6.56 6.27
CA SER A 547 0.69 -6.50 5.21
C SER A 547 1.90 -5.64 5.58
N MET A 548 1.92 -5.01 6.74
CA MET A 548 3.08 -4.23 7.22
C MET A 548 4.33 -5.11 7.28
N ALA A 549 5.48 -4.60 6.80
CA ALA A 549 6.70 -5.37 6.63
C ALA A 549 7.94 -4.60 7.11
N PRO A 550 8.02 -4.22 8.40
CA PRO A 550 9.27 -3.67 8.93
C PRO A 550 10.37 -4.72 8.85
N ALA A 551 11.55 -4.31 8.37
CA ALA A 551 12.68 -5.18 8.08
C ALA A 551 14.01 -4.58 8.51
N ILE A 552 14.92 -5.41 9.02
CA ILE A 552 16.32 -5.09 9.29
C ILE A 552 17.19 -6.13 8.59
N VAL A 553 18.15 -5.69 7.79
CA VAL A 553 19.03 -6.56 7.00
C VAL A 553 20.45 -6.51 7.55
N LEU A 554 21.03 -7.69 7.75
CA LEU A 554 22.37 -7.87 8.25
C LEU A 554 23.21 -8.65 7.24
N GLN A 555 24.52 -8.46 7.31
CA GLN A 555 25.51 -9.31 6.66
C GLN A 555 26.66 -9.54 7.63
N ASP A 556 26.98 -10.80 7.86
CA ASP A 556 28.01 -11.20 8.83
C ASP A 556 27.77 -10.59 10.24
N GLY A 557 26.49 -10.54 10.65
CA GLY A 557 26.05 -9.92 11.90
C GLY A 557 26.06 -8.39 11.95
N GLN A 558 26.56 -7.73 10.89
CA GLN A 558 26.63 -6.27 10.80
C GLN A 558 25.38 -5.69 10.14
N LEU A 559 24.88 -4.57 10.68
CA LEU A 559 23.74 -3.84 10.12
C LEU A 559 24.06 -3.32 8.71
N LYS A 560 23.23 -3.64 7.74
CA LYS A 560 23.32 -3.18 6.34
C LYS A 560 22.20 -2.25 5.94
N ALA A 561 20.97 -2.55 6.36
CA ALA A 561 19.82 -1.70 6.05
C ALA A 561 18.72 -1.84 7.09
N VAL A 562 17.93 -0.79 7.24
CA VAL A 562 16.62 -0.76 7.88
C VAL A 562 15.64 -0.32 6.81
N VAL A 563 14.64 -1.15 6.53
CA VAL A 563 13.73 -0.96 5.39
C VAL A 563 12.29 -1.15 5.82
N GLY A 564 11.41 -0.42 5.21
CA GLY A 564 9.99 -0.63 5.33
C GLY A 564 9.22 0.28 4.37
N GLY A 565 7.90 0.24 4.46
CA GLY A 565 7.05 0.99 3.55
C GLY A 565 5.64 1.15 4.09
N ALA A 566 4.83 1.83 3.31
CA ALA A 566 3.44 2.13 3.58
C ALA A 566 2.61 1.99 2.31
N GLY A 567 1.33 1.59 2.43
CA GLY A 567 0.42 1.43 1.28
C GLY A 567 -0.32 0.09 1.26
N GLY A 568 -0.69 -0.48 2.42
CA GLY A 568 -1.45 -1.72 2.49
C GLY A 568 -0.71 -2.92 1.91
N THR A 569 -1.40 -3.77 1.16
CA THR A 569 -0.83 -5.00 0.58
C THR A 569 0.37 -4.75 -0.32
N VAL A 570 0.46 -3.60 -0.98
CA VAL A 570 1.61 -3.24 -1.83
C VAL A 570 2.91 -3.02 -1.05
N ILE A 571 2.85 -2.88 0.29
CA ILE A 571 4.05 -2.77 1.15
C ILE A 571 4.97 -3.96 0.92
N ILE A 572 4.42 -5.17 0.86
CA ILE A 572 5.17 -6.42 0.71
C ILE A 572 6.03 -6.39 -0.55
N SER A 573 5.42 -6.14 -1.69
CA SER A 573 6.13 -6.10 -2.97
C SER A 573 7.06 -4.88 -3.08
N ALA A 574 6.72 -3.76 -2.45
CA ALA A 574 7.56 -2.56 -2.45
C ALA A 574 8.85 -2.79 -1.65
N VAL A 575 8.75 -3.29 -0.42
CA VAL A 575 9.91 -3.60 0.44
C VAL A 575 10.78 -4.67 -0.22
N LEU A 576 10.18 -5.75 -0.74
CA LEU A 576 10.88 -6.78 -1.50
C LEU A 576 11.72 -6.20 -2.63
N GLN A 577 11.10 -5.37 -3.50
CA GLN A 577 11.79 -4.84 -4.68
C GLN A 577 12.87 -3.82 -4.30
N VAL A 578 12.70 -3.02 -3.24
CA VAL A 578 13.78 -2.16 -2.73
C VAL A 578 14.98 -3.00 -2.28
N ILE A 579 14.74 -4.13 -1.58
CA ILE A 579 15.79 -5.07 -1.19
C ILE A 579 16.48 -5.65 -2.44
N LEU A 580 15.72 -6.13 -3.43
CA LEU A 580 16.27 -6.68 -4.67
C LEU A 580 17.06 -5.63 -5.47
N HIS A 581 16.53 -4.41 -5.62
CA HIS A 581 17.20 -3.33 -6.33
C HIS A 581 18.53 -2.96 -5.67
N PHE A 582 18.55 -2.84 -4.34
CA PHE A 582 19.74 -2.42 -3.60
C PHE A 582 20.77 -3.55 -3.52
N PHE A 583 20.39 -4.73 -3.01
CA PHE A 583 21.33 -5.81 -2.72
C PHE A 583 21.63 -6.70 -3.93
N CYS A 584 20.66 -6.92 -4.83
CA CYS A 584 20.83 -7.86 -5.94
C CYS A 584 21.17 -7.17 -7.27
N GLN A 585 20.72 -5.93 -7.48
CA GLN A 585 20.94 -5.17 -8.71
C GLN A 585 21.96 -4.04 -8.55
N GLY A 586 22.46 -3.79 -7.33
CA GLY A 586 23.51 -2.78 -7.06
C GLY A 586 23.05 -1.33 -7.25
N TYR A 587 21.77 -1.03 -7.11
CA TYR A 587 21.29 0.34 -7.17
C TYR A 587 21.73 1.13 -5.95
N SER A 588 21.97 2.45 -6.12
CA SER A 588 22.12 3.33 -4.97
C SER A 588 20.83 3.33 -4.13
N PRO A 589 20.89 3.66 -2.83
CA PRO A 589 19.70 3.68 -1.95
C PRO A 589 18.55 4.51 -2.53
N PHE A 590 18.82 5.71 -3.05
CA PHE A 590 17.81 6.54 -3.69
C PHE A 590 17.21 5.87 -4.93
N LYS A 591 18.05 5.38 -5.83
CA LYS A 591 17.59 4.71 -7.05
C LYS A 591 16.76 3.47 -6.75
N ALA A 592 17.10 2.72 -5.69
CA ALA A 592 16.34 1.54 -5.26
C ALA A 592 14.91 1.91 -4.80
N ILE A 593 14.74 3.06 -4.13
CA ILE A 593 13.44 3.56 -3.67
C ILE A 593 12.66 4.22 -4.82
N ASP A 594 13.33 4.99 -5.68
CA ASP A 594 12.69 5.73 -6.79
C ASP A 594 12.30 4.83 -7.96
N ALA A 595 12.93 3.67 -8.12
CA ALA A 595 12.65 2.74 -9.21
C ALA A 595 11.17 2.33 -9.27
N PRO A 596 10.61 2.14 -10.46
CA PRO A 596 9.27 1.58 -10.64
C PRO A 596 9.13 0.21 -9.97
N ARG A 597 7.99 -0.05 -9.37
CA ARG A 597 7.67 -1.30 -8.69
C ARG A 597 6.36 -1.88 -9.19
N ILE A 598 6.24 -3.19 -9.12
CA ILE A 598 5.05 -3.93 -9.48
C ILE A 598 4.47 -4.63 -8.26
N HIS A 599 3.19 -4.94 -8.31
CA HIS A 599 2.49 -5.73 -7.32
C HIS A 599 1.57 -6.75 -8.01
N HIS A 600 1.42 -7.94 -7.41
CA HIS A 600 0.49 -8.98 -7.83
C HIS A 600 0.05 -9.81 -6.63
N GLN A 601 -1.27 -9.96 -6.41
CA GLN A 601 -1.84 -10.67 -5.25
C GLN A 601 -3.07 -11.52 -5.59
N PHE A 602 -3.24 -11.97 -6.82
CA PHE A 602 -4.40 -12.74 -7.34
C PHE A 602 -5.76 -12.03 -7.31
N ILE A 603 -5.87 -10.82 -6.85
CA ILE A 603 -7.12 -10.07 -6.91
C ILE A 603 -7.15 -9.32 -8.24
N VAL A 604 -8.17 -9.60 -9.05
CA VAL A 604 -8.52 -8.74 -10.19
C VAL A 604 -9.29 -7.56 -9.60
N GLN A 605 -8.61 -6.47 -9.30
CA GLN A 605 -9.27 -5.24 -8.92
C GLN A 605 -9.76 -4.52 -10.18
N ASP A 606 -10.97 -3.94 -10.10
CA ASP A 606 -11.38 -2.86 -10.98
C ASP A 606 -10.34 -1.74 -10.85
N LEU A 607 -9.59 -1.54 -11.92
CA LEU A 607 -8.41 -0.68 -11.98
C LEU A 607 -8.74 0.82 -11.98
N ASP A 608 -9.82 1.27 -11.37
CA ASP A 608 -10.26 2.68 -11.36
C ASP A 608 -9.78 3.51 -10.16
N GLY A 609 -8.85 2.97 -9.34
CA GLY A 609 -8.24 3.71 -8.24
C GLY A 609 -6.97 4.50 -8.63
N PRO A 610 -6.48 5.42 -7.76
CA PRO A 610 -5.30 6.26 -8.04
C PRO A 610 -3.99 5.49 -8.27
N ALA A 611 -3.91 4.21 -7.88
CA ALA A 611 -2.78 3.33 -8.24
C ALA A 611 -2.73 3.01 -9.74
N THR A 612 -3.85 3.09 -10.45
CA THR A 612 -3.94 2.89 -11.91
C THR A 612 -3.46 4.08 -12.72
N ALA A 613 -3.45 5.28 -12.16
CA ALA A 613 -2.83 6.43 -12.81
C ALA A 613 -1.33 6.17 -13.04
N ALA A 614 -0.65 5.53 -12.07
CA ALA A 614 0.76 5.16 -12.19
C ALA A 614 1.03 4.03 -13.20
N LEU A 615 0.04 3.16 -13.48
CA LEU A 615 0.15 2.12 -14.50
C LEU A 615 -0.22 2.62 -15.91
N LYS A 616 -1.09 3.63 -16.01
CA LYS A 616 -1.42 4.28 -17.30
C LYS A 616 -0.26 5.11 -17.86
N ASP A 617 0.66 5.57 -17.02
CA ASP A 617 1.88 6.28 -17.44
C ASP A 617 3.01 5.33 -17.92
N LEU A 618 2.79 4.00 -17.90
CA LEU A 618 3.70 3.01 -18.49
C LEU A 618 3.42 2.79 -20.00
N ASP A 619 3.06 3.82 -20.75
CA ASP A 619 2.93 3.81 -22.22
C ASP A 619 4.29 3.67 -22.96
N GLY A 620 5.22 2.91 -22.34
CA GLY A 620 6.46 2.49 -22.94
C GLY A 620 6.42 1.03 -23.44
N PRO A 621 7.47 0.55 -24.12
CA PRO A 621 7.55 -0.80 -24.67
C PRO A 621 7.32 -1.95 -23.67
N ALA A 622 7.46 -1.68 -22.37
CA ALA A 622 7.23 -2.64 -21.29
C ALA A 622 5.73 -2.87 -21.00
N GLY A 623 4.90 -1.84 -21.07
CA GLY A 623 3.44 -1.95 -20.89
C GLY A 623 2.77 -2.73 -22.03
N ALA A 624 3.25 -2.52 -23.26
CA ALA A 624 2.78 -3.27 -24.42
C ALA A 624 3.19 -4.76 -24.40
N ALA A 625 4.26 -5.11 -23.70
CA ALA A 625 4.70 -6.50 -23.50
C ALA A 625 3.83 -7.22 -22.44
N LEU A 626 3.44 -6.54 -21.37
CA LEU A 626 2.54 -7.08 -20.34
C LEU A 626 1.12 -7.32 -20.87
N GLN A 627 0.56 -6.39 -21.65
CA GLN A 627 -0.76 -6.58 -22.29
C GLN A 627 -0.77 -7.72 -23.31
N LYS A 628 0.34 -8.03 -23.96
CA LYS A 628 0.47 -9.19 -24.87
C LYS A 628 0.56 -10.52 -24.13
N LEU A 629 1.00 -10.54 -22.89
CA LEU A 629 1.03 -11.74 -22.04
C LEU A 629 -0.37 -12.13 -21.57
N ASP A 630 -1.19 -11.16 -21.16
CA ASP A 630 -2.59 -11.40 -20.77
C ASP A 630 -3.50 -11.80 -21.93
N GLY A 631 -3.28 -11.28 -23.11
CA GLY A 631 -4.12 -11.54 -24.30
C GLY A 631 -3.91 -12.93 -24.97
N ARG A 632 -2.90 -13.72 -24.55
CA ARG A 632 -2.62 -15.04 -25.14
C ARG A 632 -3.20 -16.23 -24.37
N ALA A 633 -3.69 -16.04 -23.16
CA ALA A 633 -4.28 -17.11 -22.35
C ALA A 633 -5.67 -17.59 -22.84
N SER A 634 -6.34 -16.87 -23.76
CA SER A 634 -7.70 -17.18 -24.21
C SER A 634 -7.80 -17.84 -25.59
N ALA A 635 -6.69 -18.17 -26.28
CA ALA A 635 -6.74 -18.79 -27.62
C ALA A 635 -5.79 -19.99 -27.73
N GLY A 636 -6.15 -21.09 -27.11
CA GLY A 636 -5.46 -22.36 -27.24
C GLY A 636 -6.37 -23.47 -27.68
N GLN A 637 -6.53 -23.69 -28.98
CA GLN A 637 -6.81 -25.05 -29.52
C GLN A 637 -6.34 -25.22 -30.97
N LYS A 638 -5.48 -26.24 -31.12
CA LYS A 638 -5.26 -27.15 -32.25
C LYS A 638 -4.43 -26.74 -33.48
N ARG A 639 -3.30 -27.41 -33.52
CA ARG A 639 -2.74 -28.35 -34.53
C ARG A 639 -2.19 -27.85 -35.88
N ASP A 640 -0.97 -28.26 -36.02
CA ASP A 640 -0.28 -29.01 -37.09
C ASP A 640 0.45 -28.26 -38.20
N SER A 641 1.69 -28.71 -38.29
CA SER A 641 2.57 -28.98 -39.46
C SER A 641 3.32 -27.83 -40.15
N ALA A 642 4.61 -27.95 -39.98
CA ALA A 642 5.71 -27.79 -40.98
C ALA A 642 5.53 -26.87 -42.19
N ALA A 643 6.40 -25.88 -42.34
CA ALA A 643 7.33 -25.73 -43.45
C ALA A 643 8.09 -24.40 -43.46
N ALA A 644 9.39 -24.51 -43.63
CA ALA A 644 10.31 -23.69 -44.42
C ALA A 644 10.51 -22.20 -44.15
N VAL A 645 11.73 -21.88 -43.74
CA VAL A 645 12.45 -20.61 -43.83
C VAL A 645 12.53 -20.10 -45.29
N PRO A 646 12.52 -18.78 -45.47
CA PRO A 646 13.69 -18.17 -46.11
C PRO A 646 14.24 -16.91 -45.42
N SER A 647 15.51 -16.74 -45.72
CA SER A 647 16.58 -15.92 -45.20
C SER A 647 16.56 -14.44 -45.61
N ARG A 648 17.23 -13.62 -44.73
CA ARG A 648 18.08 -12.45 -45.01
C ARG A 648 17.47 -11.07 -45.17
N GLY A 649 17.94 -10.20 -44.24
CA GLY A 649 18.12 -8.75 -44.38
C GLY A 649 18.75 -8.15 -43.13
N PRO A 650 19.57 -7.10 -43.17
CA PRO A 650 20.82 -7.00 -42.43
C PRO A 650 20.77 -6.24 -41.07
N GLY A 651 21.54 -6.76 -40.13
CA GLY A 651 22.44 -6.00 -39.26
C GLY A 651 21.86 -5.03 -38.25
N ARG A 652 21.50 -5.51 -37.03
CA ARG A 652 21.78 -4.82 -35.79
C ARG A 652 22.72 -5.68 -34.96
N LYS A 653 23.89 -5.08 -34.59
CA LYS A 653 24.88 -5.71 -33.72
C LYS A 653 24.23 -6.05 -32.38
N LEU A 654 24.07 -7.34 -32.14
CA LEU A 654 23.93 -7.88 -30.79
C LEU A 654 25.26 -7.65 -30.08
N ILE A 655 25.23 -7.05 -28.91
CA ILE A 655 26.37 -6.99 -27.99
C ILE A 655 26.82 -8.43 -27.75
N GLY A 656 28.07 -8.72 -28.05
CA GLY A 656 28.59 -10.08 -28.13
C GLY A 656 28.58 -10.75 -26.75
N ALA A 657 28.40 -12.06 -26.75
CA ALA A 657 28.46 -12.95 -25.58
C ALA A 657 29.75 -12.77 -24.73
N GLN A 658 30.81 -12.19 -25.28
CA GLN A 658 32.04 -11.87 -24.55
C GLN A 658 31.98 -10.65 -23.65
N GLU A 659 31.11 -9.67 -23.91
CA GLU A 659 30.85 -8.57 -22.98
C GLU A 659 29.90 -8.96 -21.83
N ALA A 660 28.96 -9.85 -22.09
CA ALA A 660 28.11 -10.45 -21.06
C ALA A 660 28.94 -11.37 -20.12
N ALA A 661 29.92 -12.10 -20.65
CA ALA A 661 30.81 -12.95 -19.86
C ALA A 661 31.78 -12.14 -18.97
N LYS A 662 32.17 -10.92 -19.37
CA LYS A 662 32.99 -10.04 -18.53
C LYS A 662 32.24 -9.42 -17.35
N LEU A 663 30.91 -9.30 -17.43
CA LEU A 663 30.06 -8.88 -16.32
C LEU A 663 29.73 -10.04 -15.36
N ALA A 664 29.87 -11.29 -15.80
CA ALA A 664 29.57 -12.48 -15.00
C ALA A 664 30.76 -13.00 -14.16
N THR A 665 31.95 -12.45 -14.31
CA THR A 665 33.17 -12.90 -13.56
C THR A 665 33.57 -11.96 -12.42
N THR A 666 32.82 -10.89 -12.17
CA THR A 666 32.98 -10.14 -10.93
C THR A 666 32.08 -10.78 -9.87
N GLU A 667 32.68 -11.30 -8.78
CA GLU A 667 31.95 -11.52 -7.53
C GLU A 667 30.99 -10.36 -7.32
N PRO A 668 29.76 -10.58 -6.81
CA PRO A 668 28.82 -9.51 -6.59
C PRO A 668 29.54 -8.44 -5.76
N ASN A 669 29.95 -7.35 -6.41
CA ASN A 669 30.54 -6.20 -5.75
C ASN A 669 29.41 -5.57 -4.96
N PHE A 670 29.15 -6.12 -3.78
CA PHE A 670 28.47 -5.34 -2.74
C PHE A 670 29.29 -4.08 -2.57
N PRO A 671 28.67 -2.88 -2.61
CA PRO A 671 29.41 -1.67 -2.35
C PRO A 671 30.20 -1.88 -1.05
N PRO A 672 31.50 -1.52 -1.02
CA PRO A 672 32.33 -1.76 0.16
C PRO A 672 31.57 -1.25 1.37
N PRO A 673 31.65 -1.94 2.51
CA PRO A 673 31.00 -1.46 3.71
C PRO A 673 31.45 -0.03 3.92
N LEU A 674 30.53 0.91 3.86
CA LEU A 674 30.76 2.29 4.27
C LEU A 674 30.93 2.25 5.79
N PHE A 675 32.12 1.82 6.24
CA PHE A 675 32.50 1.82 7.64
C PHE A 675 32.35 3.24 8.16
N GLY A 676 31.27 3.49 8.92
CA GLY A 676 31.04 4.72 9.60
C GLY A 676 29.86 5.57 9.12
N ARG A 677 29.58 5.66 7.83
CA ARG A 677 28.52 6.54 7.32
C ARG A 677 27.17 5.84 7.14
N LEU A 678 26.10 6.55 7.50
CA LEU A 678 24.71 6.14 7.28
C LEU A 678 24.12 6.94 6.11
N THR A 679 23.42 6.28 5.20
CA THR A 679 22.64 6.94 4.16
C THR A 679 21.17 6.74 4.49
N ALA A 680 20.46 7.82 4.82
CA ALA A 680 19.02 7.82 5.02
C ALA A 680 18.32 8.31 3.75
N VAL A 681 17.30 7.60 3.30
CA VAL A 681 16.50 7.95 2.13
C VAL A 681 15.03 7.79 2.47
N SER A 682 14.23 8.81 2.13
CA SER A 682 12.78 8.77 2.19
C SER A 682 12.18 8.83 0.79
N ASP A 683 11.02 8.24 0.58
CA ASP A 683 10.32 8.26 -0.70
C ASP A 683 9.80 9.68 -1.01
N PRO A 684 10.29 10.35 -2.07
CA PRO A 684 9.89 11.72 -2.39
C PRO A 684 8.44 11.85 -2.85
N ARG A 685 7.80 10.74 -3.27
CA ARG A 685 6.39 10.73 -3.71
C ARG A 685 5.41 11.01 -2.58
N LYS A 686 5.84 10.85 -1.32
CA LYS A 686 5.05 11.14 -0.12
C LYS A 686 5.54 12.37 0.64
N ASP A 687 6.25 13.30 -0.02
CA ASP A 687 6.92 14.44 0.62
C ASP A 687 7.97 14.02 1.67
N GLY A 688 8.44 12.77 1.66
CA GLY A 688 9.38 12.22 2.62
C GLY A 688 10.70 12.96 2.66
N GLY A 689 11.26 13.12 3.86
CA GLY A 689 12.55 13.75 4.06
C GLY A 689 13.31 13.14 5.23
N PRO A 690 14.52 12.59 4.99
CA PRO A 690 15.38 12.04 6.04
C PRO A 690 16.09 13.14 6.82
N ALA A 691 16.58 12.80 8.01
CA ALA A 691 17.46 13.65 8.81
C ALA A 691 18.59 12.82 9.45
N GLY A 692 19.75 13.40 9.62
CA GLY A 692 20.91 12.73 10.22
C GLY A 692 21.98 13.69 10.70
N TYR A 693 23.00 13.18 11.40
CA TYR A 693 24.18 13.94 11.83
C TYR A 693 25.41 13.05 11.99
#